data_cff9581597031eac68b6b95fb41ea44b
#
_entry.id   cff9581597031eac68b6b95fb41ea44b
#
_cell.length_a   1.000
_cell.length_b   1.000
_cell.length_c   1.000
_cell.angle_alpha   90.00
_cell.angle_beta   90.00
_cell.angle_gamma   90.00
#
_symmetry.space_group_name_H-M   'P 1'
#
loop_
_entity.id
_entity.type
_entity.pdbx_description
1 polymer ?
#
loop_
_entity_poly.entity_id
_entity_poly.type
_entity_poly.pdbx_seq_one_letter_code
_entity_poly.pdbx_strand_id
1 'polypeptide(L)'
;MTRHKYITYILILWAILYTGIAQSAFAQTDDSEARLKEQINHYFAHYHPDDDIHWPNPPQVQSYKVDDLLRRVTVQVDATFANQTFTPTMVKKVYKKLRRSLPRPFNKYSVKVMCCGLPIEHLSAPYPDMAGMKPGQWGRINYTGKPWVDNVSRPNAITHGLYNHHLSLWASHGLFYDINKQRWRWQRPNLFGTTEDLFTQTIVVPYLMPMLQNAGAVIFTPRERDWQTHEVIVDNDMATGKGYSEEGHKWHRAPLSGFALHGGNYRDAENPFAAGTARMTATTKRKNSSATATYQPNIPEEGRYAVYVSYQTVEGSVDDAEYTVYHKGQRTTFRVNQQMGGSTWVYLGTFDFDRGSNIYNKVVVSNQSAKRGIITTDAVRFGGGMGNIQRGNSVSTMPRCLEGARYWAQWAGAPKSVYYLREGGDDYADDLNSRSLMTNWLGGGSVYMPALEGKGVPIELSLAVHSDAGYDEFGGDALTGTLAVCTTRFNDGRLNSGVSRMLSRDFADSLLNNTYRDINFAYRRWAKRYLWDRNYSETRCPEVPSAILEVMSHQNFNDMKMGQDPNFKFTLARSIYKTILRFVNTQHGQPCIVQPLPPTHFSVSMREQGTITLSWIPTIDRQEPTAIPTSYKLYTAAGSAGFDNGTMVNTTHYTFKAEPGVTYRFKVAAVNRGGESFTTETLVALYNPTATKTLRIVNGFHRLAAPAVVNEAGQEGFDLNTDIGVQRDIYAGWNGAQTCFDKKRMGKEGPGGLGYGGDEWAGKFIMGNTFNFVAEHAEALGNSNCNIVSCSADAVIDGQVKLSDANAIDLILGLEKNDGHSLIVYNALPTALQRKLTEYLRNGGRLMASGAYIGEDMTKEQDKAWLADLLKVRYEPTDSIQQGKLNGLGMEFDIYRTPNDKHYAAQRPNVLAPTSPAYCAMQYADGTSAAVAYDGTDYKCIVAGFPLECITDKGLQARVMNGMLRFILK
;
A
#
# COMPACT_ATOMS: atom_id res chain seq x y z
N MET A 1 0.08 75.93 -73.31
CA MET A 1 -0.93 75.28 -72.43
C MET A 1 -0.98 73.70 -72.53
N THR A 2 0.02 73.06 -72.99
CA THR A 2 -0.06 71.60 -73.34
C THR A 2 0.94 70.74 -72.53
N ARG A 3 1.86 71.34 -71.83
CA ARG A 3 2.83 70.52 -70.98
C ARG A 3 2.37 70.26 -69.55
N HIS A 4 1.45 71.09 -68.98
CA HIS A 4 0.92 70.91 -67.63
C HIS A 4 -0.09 69.79 -67.50
N LYS A 5 -0.88 69.53 -68.57
CA LYS A 5 -1.92 68.46 -68.56
C LYS A 5 -1.31 67.04 -68.57
N TYR A 6 -0.17 66.84 -69.20
CA TYR A 6 0.50 65.53 -69.23
C TYR A 6 1.14 65.14 -67.91
N ILE A 7 1.66 66.09 -67.18
CA ILE A 7 2.27 65.79 -65.81
C ILE A 7 1.18 65.47 -64.84
N THR A 8 0.02 66.12 -64.89
CA THR A 8 -1.11 65.82 -63.97
C THR A 8 -1.73 64.47 -64.29
N TYR A 9 -1.81 64.02 -65.52
CA TYR A 9 -2.29 62.68 -65.85
C TYR A 9 -1.28 61.62 -65.45
N ILE A 10 -0.01 61.80 -65.56
CA ILE A 10 1.02 60.85 -65.12
C ILE A 10 1.03 60.74 -63.57
N LEU A 11 0.87 61.86 -62.86
CA LEU A 11 0.72 61.88 -61.39
C LEU A 11 -0.56 61.22 -60.90
N ILE A 12 -1.69 61.44 -61.62
CA ILE A 12 -2.95 60.72 -61.33
C ILE A 12 -2.86 59.22 -61.64
N LEU A 13 -2.22 58.82 -62.72
CA LEU A 13 -1.99 57.41 -63.02
C LEU A 13 -1.07 56.78 -61.99
N TRP A 14 0.01 57.50 -61.52
CA TRP A 14 0.88 56.98 -60.44
C TRP A 14 0.17 56.90 -59.09
N ALA A 15 -0.69 57.83 -58.76
CA ALA A 15 -1.50 57.80 -57.56
C ALA A 15 -2.53 56.65 -57.59
N ILE A 16 -3.18 56.43 -58.78
CA ILE A 16 -4.12 55.31 -58.95
C ILE A 16 -3.36 53.95 -58.92
N LEU A 17 -2.18 53.83 -59.52
CA LEU A 17 -1.36 52.63 -59.40
C LEU A 17 -0.86 52.36 -57.97
N TYR A 18 -0.47 53.44 -57.27
CA TYR A 18 0.00 53.30 -55.88
C TYR A 18 -1.13 52.96 -54.91
N THR A 19 -2.35 53.54 -55.10
CA THR A 19 -3.52 53.15 -54.30
C THR A 19 -4.05 51.79 -54.65
N GLY A 20 -3.97 51.36 -55.94
CA GLY A 20 -4.37 50.03 -56.37
C GLY A 20 -3.41 48.96 -55.86
N ILE A 21 -2.11 49.22 -55.87
CA ILE A 21 -1.09 48.32 -55.30
C ILE A 21 -1.20 48.28 -53.75
N ALA A 22 -1.45 49.42 -53.09
CA ALA A 22 -1.65 49.47 -51.65
C ALA A 22 -2.92 48.74 -51.23
N GLN A 23 -4.06 48.90 -51.93
CA GLN A 23 -5.29 48.16 -51.62
C GLN A 23 -5.19 46.68 -51.94
N SER A 24 -4.51 46.27 -52.98
CA SER A 24 -4.30 44.84 -53.27
C SER A 24 -3.30 44.21 -52.29
N ALA A 25 -2.29 44.95 -51.80
CA ALA A 25 -1.40 44.50 -50.76
C ALA A 25 -2.13 44.34 -49.37
N PHE A 26 -2.99 45.29 -49.01
CA PHE A 26 -3.82 45.22 -47.81
C PHE A 26 -4.85 44.10 -47.90
N ALA A 27 -5.51 43.93 -49.03
CA ALA A 27 -6.49 42.83 -49.24
C ALA A 27 -5.80 41.45 -49.24
N GLN A 28 -4.56 41.34 -49.73
CA GLN A 28 -3.80 40.11 -49.73
C GLN A 28 -3.26 39.74 -48.33
N THR A 29 -2.94 40.73 -47.49
CA THR A 29 -2.52 40.51 -46.11
C THR A 29 -3.71 40.06 -45.24
N ASP A 30 -4.88 40.65 -45.40
CA ASP A 30 -6.10 40.31 -44.66
C ASP A 30 -6.57 38.86 -44.96
N ASP A 31 -6.49 38.42 -46.22
CA ASP A 31 -6.85 37.07 -46.66
C ASP A 31 -5.80 36.04 -46.13
N SER A 32 -4.51 36.40 -46.08
CA SER A 32 -3.46 35.52 -45.59
C SER A 32 -3.51 35.32 -44.06
N GLU A 33 -3.86 36.34 -43.27
CA GLU A 33 -4.05 36.24 -41.84
C GLU A 33 -5.33 35.49 -41.47
N ALA A 34 -6.42 35.68 -42.22
CA ALA A 34 -7.65 34.93 -42.04
C ALA A 34 -7.41 33.41 -42.23
N ARG A 35 -6.69 33.04 -43.28
CA ARG A 35 -6.28 31.64 -43.54
C ARG A 35 -5.33 31.10 -42.50
N LEU A 36 -4.43 31.94 -41.98
CA LEU A 36 -3.53 31.53 -40.89
C LEU A 36 -4.33 31.15 -39.62
N LYS A 37 -5.28 32.00 -39.22
CA LYS A 37 -6.18 31.78 -38.11
C LYS A 37 -6.99 30.50 -38.27
N GLU A 38 -7.58 30.33 -39.44
CA GLU A 38 -8.35 29.12 -39.76
C GLU A 38 -7.50 27.85 -39.59
N GLN A 39 -6.29 27.82 -40.18
CA GLN A 39 -5.42 26.66 -40.16
C GLN A 39 -4.86 26.36 -38.75
N ILE A 40 -4.57 27.38 -37.92
CA ILE A 40 -4.19 27.19 -36.53
C ILE A 40 -5.35 26.57 -35.75
N ASN A 41 -6.54 27.10 -35.86
CA ASN A 41 -7.73 26.56 -35.19
C ASN A 41 -8.05 25.13 -35.64
N HIS A 42 -7.99 24.87 -36.93
CA HIS A 42 -8.20 23.54 -37.50
C HIS A 42 -7.19 22.53 -36.96
N TYR A 43 -5.92 22.90 -36.83
CA TYR A 43 -4.89 22.03 -36.28
C TYR A 43 -5.20 21.60 -34.87
N PHE A 44 -5.53 22.53 -33.96
CA PHE A 44 -5.83 22.23 -32.58
C PHE A 44 -7.18 21.55 -32.35
N ALA A 45 -8.19 21.87 -33.16
CA ALA A 45 -9.48 21.18 -33.11
C ALA A 45 -9.40 19.70 -33.54
N HIS A 46 -8.41 19.34 -34.38
CA HIS A 46 -8.19 17.97 -34.85
C HIS A 46 -6.88 17.38 -34.29
N TYR A 47 -6.34 17.98 -33.23
CA TYR A 47 -5.14 17.48 -32.64
C TYR A 47 -5.42 16.19 -31.83
N HIS A 48 -4.70 15.14 -32.17
CA HIS A 48 -4.70 13.89 -31.39
C HIS A 48 -3.28 13.62 -30.89
N PRO A 49 -3.08 13.41 -29.56
CA PRO A 49 -1.83 12.91 -29.06
C PRO A 49 -1.55 11.50 -29.61
N ASP A 50 -0.28 11.12 -29.67
CA ASP A 50 0.11 9.80 -30.20
C ASP A 50 -0.19 8.63 -29.25
N ASP A 51 -0.61 8.95 -28.02
CA ASP A 51 -1.00 7.99 -26.99
C ASP A 51 -2.51 7.77 -27.02
N ASP A 52 -2.99 6.65 -26.49
CA ASP A 52 -4.42 6.33 -26.31
C ASP A 52 -5.03 7.21 -25.19
N ILE A 53 -4.95 8.52 -25.35
CA ILE A 53 -5.49 9.50 -24.42
C ILE A 53 -6.85 9.96 -24.92
N HIS A 54 -7.87 9.74 -24.11
CA HIS A 54 -9.20 10.27 -24.36
C HIS A 54 -9.31 11.69 -23.79
N TRP A 55 -9.60 12.67 -24.64
CA TRP A 55 -9.88 14.05 -24.22
C TRP A 55 -11.37 14.31 -24.23
N PRO A 56 -11.92 14.81 -23.12
CA PRO A 56 -13.34 15.17 -23.08
C PRO A 56 -13.67 16.33 -24.04
N ASN A 57 -12.72 17.24 -24.27
CA ASN A 57 -12.85 18.35 -25.20
C ASN A 57 -11.51 18.59 -25.92
N PRO A 58 -11.49 18.92 -27.22
CA PRO A 58 -10.27 19.28 -27.91
C PRO A 58 -9.70 20.60 -27.37
N PRO A 59 -8.35 20.78 -27.40
CA PRO A 59 -7.70 22.03 -26.99
C PRO A 59 -8.14 23.18 -27.88
N GLN A 60 -8.28 24.38 -27.29
CA GLN A 60 -8.75 25.57 -28.03
C GLN A 60 -7.66 26.64 -28.12
N VAL A 61 -7.57 27.30 -29.25
CA VAL A 61 -6.69 28.44 -29.47
C VAL A 61 -7.26 29.67 -28.80
N GLN A 62 -6.52 30.25 -27.86
CA GLN A 62 -6.89 31.50 -27.16
C GLN A 62 -6.46 32.73 -27.92
N SER A 63 -5.25 32.72 -28.50
CA SER A 63 -4.70 33.80 -29.29
C SER A 63 -3.51 33.31 -30.15
N TYR A 64 -3.12 34.09 -31.13
CA TYR A 64 -1.87 33.94 -31.84
C TYR A 64 -1.23 35.30 -32.13
N LYS A 65 0.07 35.29 -32.34
CA LYS A 65 0.88 36.47 -32.69
C LYS A 65 1.87 36.11 -33.78
N VAL A 66 1.93 36.92 -34.79
CA VAL A 66 2.95 36.87 -35.85
C VAL A 66 4.01 37.90 -35.57
N ASP A 67 5.24 37.51 -35.67
CA ASP A 67 6.42 38.35 -35.58
C ASP A 67 7.20 38.18 -36.87
N ASP A 68 7.04 39.13 -37.81
CA ASP A 68 7.65 39.10 -39.13
C ASP A 68 9.18 39.35 -39.08
N LEU A 69 9.62 40.12 -38.09
CA LEU A 69 11.05 40.35 -37.85
C LEU A 69 11.80 39.09 -37.46
N LEU A 70 11.23 38.34 -36.51
CA LEU A 70 11.77 37.09 -36.04
C LEU A 70 11.33 35.88 -36.88
N ARG A 71 10.45 36.11 -37.85
CA ARG A 71 9.76 35.06 -38.64
C ARG A 71 9.19 33.96 -37.74
N ARG A 72 8.38 34.34 -36.78
CA ARG A 72 7.82 33.43 -35.77
C ARG A 72 6.31 33.60 -35.64
N VAL A 73 5.61 32.48 -35.56
CA VAL A 73 4.21 32.40 -35.17
C VAL A 73 4.17 31.82 -33.76
N THR A 74 3.66 32.61 -32.81
CA THR A 74 3.40 32.17 -31.44
C THR A 74 1.91 31.91 -31.27
N VAL A 75 1.53 30.72 -30.82
CA VAL A 75 0.15 30.32 -30.59
C VAL A 75 -0.07 30.04 -29.12
N GLN A 76 -1.05 30.72 -28.53
CA GLN A 76 -1.49 30.48 -27.16
C GLN A 76 -2.69 29.54 -27.20
N VAL A 77 -2.56 28.35 -26.56
CA VAL A 77 -3.65 27.40 -26.39
C VAL A 77 -4.12 27.33 -24.94
N ASP A 78 -5.31 26.84 -24.73
CA ASP A 78 -5.89 26.67 -23.40
C ASP A 78 -5.22 25.56 -22.59
N ALA A 79 -5.60 25.44 -21.30
CA ALA A 79 -5.03 24.46 -20.40
C ALA A 79 -5.36 23.01 -20.78
N THR A 80 -6.36 22.77 -21.62
CA THR A 80 -6.71 21.43 -22.10
C THR A 80 -5.53 20.78 -22.81
N PHE A 81 -4.75 21.57 -23.55
CA PHE A 81 -3.56 21.06 -24.24
C PHE A 81 -2.47 20.55 -23.31
N ALA A 82 -2.44 21.01 -22.05
CA ALA A 82 -1.52 20.52 -21.03
C ALA A 82 -1.94 19.16 -20.40
N ASN A 83 -3.16 18.68 -20.68
CA ASN A 83 -3.67 17.43 -20.15
C ASN A 83 -3.10 16.20 -20.91
N GLN A 84 -1.82 16.22 -21.21
CA GLN A 84 -1.10 15.16 -21.88
C GLN A 84 0.35 15.13 -21.41
N THR A 85 1.02 14.01 -21.61
CA THR A 85 2.45 13.90 -21.37
C THR A 85 3.24 14.53 -22.51
N PHE A 86 4.15 15.46 -22.20
CA PHE A 86 5.10 16.01 -23.15
C PHE A 86 6.46 15.33 -23.03
N THR A 87 6.92 14.74 -24.12
CA THR A 87 8.31 14.33 -24.29
C THR A 87 9.03 15.25 -25.28
N PRO A 88 10.36 15.38 -25.26
CA PRO A 88 11.08 16.17 -26.25
C PRO A 88 10.79 15.77 -27.70
N THR A 89 10.56 14.46 -27.94
CA THR A 89 10.19 13.94 -29.26
C THR A 89 8.81 14.42 -29.67
N MET A 90 7.84 14.37 -28.75
CA MET A 90 6.48 14.80 -28.99
C MET A 90 6.39 16.31 -29.23
N VAL A 91 7.12 17.12 -28.45
CA VAL A 91 7.20 18.57 -28.66
C VAL A 91 7.74 18.89 -30.06
N LYS A 92 8.81 18.24 -30.49
CA LYS A 92 9.32 18.36 -31.87
C LYS A 92 8.29 18.00 -32.93
N LYS A 93 7.51 16.94 -32.67
CA LYS A 93 6.43 16.49 -33.58
C LYS A 93 5.31 17.50 -33.68
N VAL A 94 4.85 18.07 -32.54
CA VAL A 94 3.85 19.14 -32.50
C VAL A 94 4.30 20.34 -33.32
N TYR A 95 5.49 20.87 -33.07
CA TYR A 95 6.02 22.01 -33.81
C TYR A 95 6.17 21.72 -35.31
N LYS A 96 6.63 20.54 -35.68
CA LYS A 96 6.78 20.14 -37.09
C LYS A 96 5.44 20.00 -37.79
N LYS A 97 4.45 19.37 -37.17
CA LYS A 97 3.09 19.19 -37.77
C LYS A 97 2.37 20.53 -37.90
N LEU A 98 2.35 21.34 -36.82
CA LEU A 98 1.73 22.66 -36.84
C LEU A 98 2.36 23.56 -37.95
N ARG A 99 3.72 23.65 -37.99
CA ARG A 99 4.38 24.45 -39.04
C ARG A 99 4.00 24.03 -40.46
N ARG A 100 3.83 22.70 -40.68
CA ARG A 100 3.45 22.19 -42.01
C ARG A 100 2.01 22.49 -42.39
N SER A 101 1.12 22.66 -41.42
CA SER A 101 -0.29 23.00 -41.66
C SER A 101 -0.49 24.48 -41.96
N LEU A 102 0.50 25.35 -41.64
CA LEU A 102 0.35 26.79 -41.86
C LEU A 102 0.43 27.15 -43.35
N PRO A 103 -0.37 28.18 -43.80
CA PRO A 103 -0.32 28.64 -45.17
C PRO A 103 0.97 29.40 -45.49
N ARG A 104 1.30 29.59 -46.77
CA ARG A 104 2.43 30.47 -47.19
C ARG A 104 2.08 31.93 -46.90
N PRO A 105 3.02 32.74 -46.42
CA PRO A 105 4.45 32.46 -46.18
C PRO A 105 4.78 31.84 -44.81
N PHE A 106 3.81 31.71 -43.88
CA PHE A 106 3.99 31.34 -42.47
C PHE A 106 4.50 29.92 -42.25
N ASN A 107 4.34 29.02 -43.20
CA ASN A 107 4.94 27.68 -43.13
C ASN A 107 6.48 27.67 -43.18
N LYS A 108 7.10 28.83 -43.47
CA LYS A 108 8.55 29.05 -43.37
C LYS A 108 8.98 29.71 -42.06
N TYR A 109 8.02 30.11 -41.23
CA TYR A 109 8.32 30.72 -39.92
C TYR A 109 8.58 29.63 -38.87
N SER A 110 9.29 30.02 -37.82
CA SER A 110 9.39 29.20 -36.60
C SER A 110 8.03 29.23 -35.89
N VAL A 111 7.67 28.14 -35.25
CA VAL A 111 6.42 28.07 -34.47
C VAL A 111 6.75 27.90 -33.01
N LYS A 112 6.05 28.62 -32.14
CA LYS A 112 6.09 28.46 -30.68
C LYS A 112 4.66 28.26 -30.18
N VAL A 113 4.42 27.20 -29.42
CA VAL A 113 3.15 26.93 -28.77
C VAL A 113 3.32 27.22 -27.28
N MET A 114 2.42 28.06 -26.77
CA MET A 114 2.35 28.43 -25.35
C MET A 114 1.11 27.80 -24.76
N CYS A 115 1.26 27.20 -23.59
CA CYS A 115 0.17 26.63 -22.82
C CYS A 115 0.44 26.87 -21.32
N CYS A 116 -0.57 27.26 -20.56
CA CYS A 116 -0.41 27.57 -19.13
C CYS A 116 0.65 28.65 -18.85
N GLY A 117 0.83 29.62 -19.77
CA GLY A 117 1.83 30.66 -19.65
C GLY A 117 3.28 30.26 -19.98
N LEU A 118 3.50 28.99 -20.36
CA LEU A 118 4.81 28.44 -20.65
C LEU A 118 4.87 27.87 -22.08
N PRO A 119 6.07 27.89 -22.73
CA PRO A 119 6.31 27.09 -23.90
C PRO A 119 6.12 25.61 -23.60
N ILE A 120 5.55 24.84 -24.54
CA ILE A 120 5.27 23.41 -24.31
C ILE A 120 6.51 22.56 -24.06
N GLU A 121 7.69 22.97 -24.52
CA GLU A 121 8.95 22.35 -24.19
C GLU A 121 9.29 22.40 -22.69
N HIS A 122 8.74 23.36 -21.94
CA HIS A 122 8.88 23.46 -20.49
C HIS A 122 7.84 22.65 -19.72
N LEU A 123 6.91 22.00 -20.41
CA LEU A 123 5.92 21.09 -19.84
C LEU A 123 6.41 19.64 -19.83
N SER A 124 7.57 19.33 -20.40
CA SER A 124 8.17 18.00 -20.33
C SER A 124 8.64 17.70 -18.90
N ALA A 125 8.19 16.59 -18.36
CA ALA A 125 8.65 16.12 -17.06
C ALA A 125 10.10 15.63 -17.14
N PRO A 126 10.87 15.73 -16.05
CA PRO A 126 12.19 15.12 -15.94
C PRO A 126 12.04 13.59 -15.82
N TYR A 127 12.21 12.87 -16.92
CA TYR A 127 12.21 11.40 -16.90
C TYR A 127 13.57 10.85 -16.44
N PRO A 128 13.59 9.77 -15.64
CA PRO A 128 14.80 9.22 -15.03
C PRO A 128 15.87 8.76 -16.03
N ASP A 129 15.47 8.44 -17.26
CA ASP A 129 16.35 7.89 -18.28
C ASP A 129 17.03 8.96 -19.17
N MET A 130 16.85 10.22 -18.85
CA MET A 130 17.44 11.32 -19.62
C MET A 130 18.80 11.71 -19.04
N ALA A 131 19.86 11.23 -19.64
CA ALA A 131 21.22 11.67 -19.31
C ALA A 131 21.38 13.19 -19.49
N GLY A 132 21.85 13.89 -18.46
CA GLY A 132 22.15 15.32 -18.50
C GLY A 132 21.06 16.23 -17.93
N MET A 133 20.16 15.75 -17.10
CA MET A 133 19.16 16.58 -16.41
C MET A 133 19.81 17.60 -15.48
N LYS A 134 19.33 18.83 -15.56
CA LYS A 134 19.69 19.86 -14.57
C LYS A 134 19.14 19.46 -13.19
N PRO A 135 19.83 19.79 -12.09
CA PRO A 135 19.29 19.62 -10.74
C PRO A 135 17.87 20.18 -10.69
N GLY A 136 16.98 19.46 -10.01
CA GLY A 136 15.58 19.84 -9.86
C GLY A 136 15.40 21.21 -9.21
N GLN A 137 14.19 21.72 -9.26
CA GLN A 137 13.88 23.06 -8.76
C GLN A 137 14.00 23.18 -7.22
N TRP A 138 14.00 22.07 -6.49
CA TRP A 138 14.36 22.04 -5.06
C TRP A 138 15.83 22.32 -4.78
N GLY A 139 16.72 22.20 -5.72
CA GLY A 139 18.18 22.10 -5.60
C GLY A 139 18.92 23.03 -4.64
N ARG A 140 18.26 24.04 -4.08
CA ARG A 140 18.77 24.92 -3.02
C ARG A 140 18.00 24.82 -1.71
N ILE A 141 16.87 24.15 -1.70
CA ILE A 141 16.02 23.91 -0.53
C ILE A 141 16.21 22.46 -0.13
N ASN A 142 16.99 22.24 0.92
CA ASN A 142 17.29 20.91 1.42
C ASN A 142 17.24 20.92 2.94
N TYR A 143 16.51 20.00 3.53
CA TYR A 143 16.52 19.77 4.95
C TYR A 143 17.78 18.99 5.34
N THR A 144 18.57 19.53 6.26
CA THR A 144 19.83 18.93 6.73
C THR A 144 19.81 18.53 8.20
N GLY A 145 18.67 18.69 8.87
CA GLY A 145 18.48 18.29 10.26
C GLY A 145 18.34 16.77 10.44
N LYS A 146 17.99 16.36 11.65
CA LYS A 146 17.70 14.94 11.96
C LYS A 146 16.27 14.60 11.51
N PRO A 147 16.00 13.33 11.14
CA PRO A 147 14.64 12.87 10.88
C PRO A 147 13.72 13.16 12.08
N TRP A 148 12.43 13.39 11.81
CA TRP A 148 11.45 13.51 12.87
C TRP A 148 11.41 12.25 13.74
N VAL A 149 11.40 11.07 13.11
CA VAL A 149 11.49 9.78 13.79
C VAL A 149 12.56 8.93 13.10
N ASP A 150 13.53 8.44 13.86
CA ASP A 150 14.61 7.57 13.40
C ASP A 150 14.64 6.26 14.17
N ASN A 151 14.44 5.14 13.50
CA ASN A 151 14.60 3.81 14.11
C ASN A 151 16.07 3.43 14.21
N VAL A 152 16.67 3.67 15.35
CA VAL A 152 18.10 3.38 15.61
C VAL A 152 18.39 1.91 15.94
N SER A 153 17.35 1.07 16.08
CA SER A 153 17.47 -0.37 16.16
C SER A 153 17.60 -1.06 14.80
N ARG A 154 17.35 -0.33 13.70
CA ARG A 154 17.55 -0.84 12.35
C ARG A 154 19.03 -1.14 12.12
N PRO A 155 19.41 -2.39 11.80
CA PRO A 155 20.83 -2.73 11.66
C PRO A 155 21.44 -2.28 10.30
N ASN A 156 20.62 -2.03 9.28
CA ASN A 156 21.09 -1.62 7.96
C ASN A 156 21.01 -0.10 7.76
N ALA A 157 22.04 0.47 7.12
CA ALA A 157 22.05 1.85 6.71
C ALA A 157 21.38 2.02 5.32
N ILE A 158 20.52 3.04 5.19
CA ILE A 158 19.87 3.42 3.93
C ILE A 158 20.52 4.72 3.46
N THR A 159 21.27 4.67 2.36
CA THR A 159 22.08 5.81 1.88
C THR A 159 21.67 6.31 0.49
N HIS A 160 20.88 5.54 -0.25
CA HIS A 160 20.41 5.82 -1.61
C HIS A 160 18.90 5.57 -1.75
N GLY A 161 18.20 5.49 -0.62
CA GLY A 161 16.75 5.42 -0.49
C GLY A 161 16.13 6.78 -0.20
N LEU A 162 15.22 6.78 0.77
CA LEU A 162 14.48 7.98 1.22
C LEU A 162 14.78 8.32 2.69
N TYR A 163 15.95 7.95 3.20
CA TYR A 163 16.31 8.28 4.58
C TYR A 163 16.30 9.78 4.81
N ASN A 164 15.64 10.22 5.89
CA ASN A 164 15.46 11.62 6.27
C ASN A 164 14.54 12.44 5.31
N HIS A 165 13.82 11.79 4.37
CA HIS A 165 12.78 12.42 3.60
C HIS A 165 11.42 12.24 4.28
N HIS A 166 10.64 13.32 4.38
CA HIS A 166 9.34 13.37 5.05
C HIS A 166 8.24 13.56 4.04
N LEU A 167 7.33 12.62 3.98
CA LEU A 167 6.29 12.58 2.95
C LEU A 167 4.91 12.55 3.59
N SER A 168 3.96 13.25 2.98
CA SER A 168 2.55 13.17 3.35
C SER A 168 1.80 12.40 2.29
N LEU A 169 1.11 11.32 2.68
CA LEU A 169 0.31 10.56 1.74
C LEU A 169 -0.94 9.98 2.42
N TRP A 170 -1.99 9.82 1.64
CA TRP A 170 -3.25 9.27 2.11
C TRP A 170 -4.01 8.51 1.04
N ALA A 171 -4.86 7.59 1.51
CA ALA A 171 -5.85 6.92 0.71
C ALA A 171 -7.12 7.78 0.67
N SER A 172 -7.62 8.09 -0.48
CA SER A 172 -8.81 8.87 -0.82
C SER A 172 -9.56 9.54 0.36
N HIS A 173 -10.72 9.04 0.68
CA HIS A 173 -11.66 9.57 1.68
C HIS A 173 -11.95 8.54 2.76
N GLY A 174 -12.87 8.89 3.68
CA GLY A 174 -13.41 8.02 4.69
C GLY A 174 -14.84 8.38 5.03
N LEU A 175 -15.40 7.66 5.97
CA LEU A 175 -16.74 7.89 6.47
C LEU A 175 -16.88 9.30 7.04
N PHE A 176 -17.99 9.99 6.73
CA PHE A 176 -18.31 11.32 7.26
C PHE A 176 -19.73 11.38 7.79
N TYR A 177 -20.00 12.37 8.65
CA TYR A 177 -21.34 12.65 9.15
C TYR A 177 -22.06 13.61 8.20
N ASP A 178 -23.11 13.15 7.55
CA ASP A 178 -23.99 13.96 6.71
C ASP A 178 -25.00 14.71 7.60
N ILE A 179 -24.78 15.97 7.87
CA ILE A 179 -25.61 16.77 8.76
C ILE A 179 -27.06 16.91 8.26
N ASN A 180 -27.24 16.93 6.92
CA ASN A 180 -28.57 17.06 6.34
C ASN A 180 -29.39 15.78 6.50
N LYS A 181 -28.71 14.62 6.49
CA LYS A 181 -29.33 13.30 6.67
C LYS A 181 -29.24 12.77 8.11
N GLN A 182 -28.50 13.50 8.97
CA GLN A 182 -28.26 13.14 10.38
C GLN A 182 -27.74 11.70 10.54
N ARG A 183 -26.81 11.29 9.66
CA ARG A 183 -26.20 9.95 9.70
C ARG A 183 -24.80 9.92 9.16
N TRP A 184 -24.03 8.93 9.58
CA TRP A 184 -22.74 8.59 9.02
C TRP A 184 -22.90 7.88 7.68
N ARG A 185 -22.02 8.17 6.71
CA ARG A 185 -22.06 7.54 5.40
C ARG A 185 -20.70 7.63 4.70
N TRP A 186 -20.50 6.73 3.73
CA TRP A 186 -19.38 6.81 2.81
C TRP A 186 -19.52 8.01 1.88
N GLN A 187 -18.38 8.52 1.39
CA GLN A 187 -18.38 9.62 0.41
C GLN A 187 -18.72 9.12 -1.00
N ARG A 188 -18.48 7.84 -1.25
CA ARG A 188 -18.69 7.21 -2.57
C ARG A 188 -19.65 6.03 -2.46
N PRO A 189 -20.30 5.65 -3.59
CA PRO A 189 -21.23 4.53 -3.61
C PRO A 189 -20.52 3.18 -3.44
N ASN A 190 -21.28 2.18 -2.97
CA ASN A 190 -20.85 0.80 -2.86
C ASN A 190 -20.91 0.13 -4.23
N LEU A 191 -19.77 -0.23 -4.80
CA LEU A 191 -19.65 -0.88 -6.09
C LEU A 191 -18.65 -2.03 -6.03
N PHE A 192 -19.00 -3.17 -6.63
CA PHE A 192 -18.13 -4.35 -6.75
C PHE A 192 -17.58 -4.84 -5.40
N GLY A 193 -18.46 -4.88 -4.38
CA GLY A 193 -18.12 -5.35 -3.04
C GLY A 193 -17.37 -4.34 -2.17
N THR A 194 -17.05 -3.16 -2.67
CA THR A 194 -16.27 -2.13 -1.98
C THR A 194 -16.83 -0.73 -2.22
N THR A 195 -16.16 0.26 -1.67
CA THR A 195 -16.29 1.68 -2.04
C THR A 195 -14.89 2.28 -2.20
N GLU A 196 -14.73 3.37 -2.92
CA GLU A 196 -13.45 4.06 -3.03
C GLU A 196 -12.83 4.37 -1.67
N ASP A 197 -13.67 4.77 -0.69
CA ASP A 197 -13.28 5.08 0.70
C ASP A 197 -12.54 3.93 1.41
N LEU A 198 -12.81 2.68 1.02
CA LEU A 198 -12.18 1.47 1.55
C LEU A 198 -11.10 0.93 0.62
N PHE A 199 -11.35 0.93 -0.69
CA PHE A 199 -10.52 0.29 -1.68
C PHE A 199 -9.09 0.84 -1.70
N THR A 200 -8.93 2.16 -1.74
CA THR A 200 -7.61 2.80 -1.83
C THR A 200 -6.73 2.57 -0.61
N GLN A 201 -7.32 2.39 0.58
CA GLN A 201 -6.59 2.00 1.78
C GLN A 201 -5.88 0.67 1.63
N THR A 202 -6.47 -0.27 0.88
CA THR A 202 -5.91 -1.62 0.67
C THR A 202 -4.67 -1.64 -0.22
N ILE A 203 -4.35 -0.51 -0.85
CA ILE A 203 -3.13 -0.27 -1.62
C ILE A 203 -2.12 0.51 -0.78
N VAL A 204 -2.58 1.60 -0.17
CA VAL A 204 -1.70 2.57 0.52
C VAL A 204 -1.14 2.00 1.82
N VAL A 205 -2.00 1.45 2.69
CA VAL A 205 -1.60 1.03 4.03
C VAL A 205 -0.74 -0.23 4.03
N PRO A 206 -1.12 -1.35 3.37
CA PRO A 206 -0.34 -2.59 3.45
C PRO A 206 0.84 -2.67 2.46
N TYR A 207 0.88 -1.82 1.43
CA TYR A 207 1.91 -1.90 0.41
C TYR A 207 2.73 -0.63 0.28
N LEU A 208 2.12 0.52 -0.03
CA LEU A 208 2.86 1.74 -0.36
C LEU A 208 3.60 2.33 0.84
N MET A 209 2.92 2.50 1.98
CA MET A 209 3.55 3.02 3.20
C MET A 209 4.73 2.16 3.66
N PRO A 210 4.60 0.82 3.76
CA PRO A 210 5.73 -0.02 4.12
C PRO A 210 6.90 0.06 3.14
N MET A 211 6.65 0.12 1.82
CA MET A 211 7.72 0.26 0.83
C MET A 211 8.51 1.56 1.02
N LEU A 212 7.82 2.67 1.25
CA LEU A 212 8.45 3.97 1.48
C LEU A 212 9.23 3.98 2.81
N GLN A 213 8.66 3.41 3.88
CA GLN A 213 9.32 3.29 5.19
C GLN A 213 10.53 2.36 5.16
N ASN A 214 10.46 1.27 4.40
CA ASN A 214 11.57 0.35 4.17
C ASN A 214 12.70 1.01 3.36
N ALA A 215 12.38 2.03 2.54
CA ALA A 215 13.35 2.90 1.89
C ALA A 215 13.86 4.04 2.79
N GLY A 216 13.38 4.16 4.03
CA GLY A 216 13.84 5.12 5.02
C GLY A 216 13.01 6.39 5.17
N ALA A 217 11.92 6.55 4.43
CA ALA A 217 11.04 7.72 4.54
C ALA A 217 10.33 7.78 5.89
N VAL A 218 10.11 9.00 6.38
CA VAL A 218 9.17 9.30 7.46
C VAL A 218 7.83 9.64 6.84
N ILE A 219 6.81 8.83 7.12
CA ILE A 219 5.49 8.95 6.49
C ILE A 219 4.50 9.55 7.46
N PHE A 220 3.94 10.69 7.08
CA PHE A 220 2.75 11.27 7.69
C PHE A 220 1.51 10.92 6.86
N THR A 221 0.41 10.68 7.54
CA THR A 221 -0.90 10.55 6.92
C THR A 221 -1.94 11.36 7.71
N PRO A 222 -2.79 12.14 7.03
CA PRO A 222 -3.86 12.91 7.69
C PRO A 222 -5.07 12.06 8.07
N ARG A 223 -4.92 10.75 8.09
CA ARG A 223 -5.92 9.76 8.54
C ARG A 223 -5.25 8.74 9.45
N GLU A 224 -6.03 8.06 10.31
CA GLU A 224 -5.50 6.92 11.06
C GLU A 224 -5.04 5.81 10.09
N ARG A 225 -3.88 5.24 10.37
CA ARG A 225 -3.30 4.17 9.55
C ARG A 225 -3.38 2.79 10.17
N ASP A 226 -3.64 2.71 11.47
CA ASP A 226 -3.70 1.43 12.18
C ASP A 226 -5.08 0.81 12.06
N TRP A 227 -5.13 -0.42 11.62
CA TRP A 227 -6.38 -1.20 11.50
C TRP A 227 -6.79 -1.88 12.81
N GLN A 228 -6.00 -1.72 13.88
CA GLN A 228 -6.35 -2.23 15.21
C GLN A 228 -7.57 -1.48 15.77
N THR A 229 -8.63 -2.22 16.08
CA THR A 229 -9.87 -1.66 16.63
C THR A 229 -9.78 -1.32 18.12
N HIS A 230 -8.85 -1.96 18.83
CA HIS A 230 -8.54 -1.61 20.21
C HIS A 230 -7.60 -0.40 20.27
N GLU A 231 -7.80 0.40 21.32
CA GLU A 231 -6.91 1.52 21.64
C GLU A 231 -6.67 1.53 23.14
N VAL A 232 -5.40 1.70 23.51
CA VAL A 232 -5.01 1.92 24.90
C VAL A 232 -4.13 3.16 24.96
N ILE A 233 -4.53 4.14 25.77
CA ILE A 233 -3.73 5.35 26.00
C ILE A 233 -3.23 5.32 27.43
N VAL A 234 -1.92 5.55 27.59
CA VAL A 234 -1.30 5.81 28.89
C VAL A 234 -0.87 7.27 28.89
N ASP A 235 -1.41 8.03 29.81
CA ASP A 235 -1.26 9.48 29.93
C ASP A 235 -0.54 9.82 31.23
N ASN A 236 0.33 10.82 31.24
CA ASN A 236 1.03 11.26 32.43
C ASN A 236 0.10 11.83 33.51
N ASP A 237 -1.09 12.27 33.16
CA ASP A 237 -2.11 12.77 34.07
C ASP A 237 -2.98 11.66 34.72
N MET A 238 -2.73 10.39 34.39
CA MET A 238 -3.45 9.27 34.99
C MET A 238 -3.12 9.12 36.48
N ALA A 239 -4.06 8.56 37.24
CA ALA A 239 -3.86 8.24 38.65
C ALA A 239 -2.67 7.29 38.83
N THR A 240 -1.94 7.45 39.94
CA THR A 240 -0.78 6.62 40.29
C THR A 240 -1.10 5.12 40.18
N GLY A 241 -0.23 4.36 39.54
CA GLY A 241 -0.37 2.93 39.31
C GLY A 241 -1.26 2.53 38.13
N LYS A 242 -1.70 3.48 37.32
CA LYS A 242 -2.51 3.23 36.10
C LYS A 242 -1.69 3.16 34.82
N GLY A 243 -0.41 2.80 34.90
CA GLY A 243 0.45 2.55 33.75
C GLY A 243 1.53 3.61 33.52
N TYR A 244 1.41 4.80 34.09
CA TYR A 244 2.46 5.82 34.03
C TYR A 244 3.32 5.81 35.30
N SER A 245 4.65 5.94 35.12
CA SER A 245 5.59 6.11 36.23
C SER A 245 6.84 6.87 35.83
N GLU A 246 7.47 7.54 36.80
CA GLU A 246 8.75 8.26 36.61
C GLU A 246 9.82 7.66 37.53
N GLU A 247 11.02 7.55 37.00
CA GLU A 247 12.21 7.23 37.76
C GLU A 247 13.24 8.36 37.67
N GLY A 248 13.94 8.66 38.75
CA GLY A 248 14.88 9.78 38.84
C GLY A 248 14.15 11.11 39.14
N HIS A 249 14.71 11.91 40.09
CA HIS A 249 14.07 13.08 40.73
C HIS A 249 14.07 14.36 39.88
N LYS A 250 13.93 14.29 38.51
CA LYS A 250 14.18 15.45 37.65
C LYS A 250 13.01 15.83 36.76
N TRP A 251 11.91 15.08 36.79
CA TRP A 251 10.74 15.40 36.00
C TRP A 251 9.90 16.50 36.65
N HIS A 252 9.43 17.44 35.86
CA HIS A 252 8.53 18.51 36.26
C HIS A 252 7.54 18.84 35.15
N ARG A 253 6.53 19.62 35.44
CA ARG A 253 5.50 20.00 34.49
C ARG A 253 6.10 20.83 33.36
N ALA A 254 5.78 20.52 32.12
CA ALA A 254 6.12 21.29 30.93
C ALA A 254 5.21 22.52 30.78
N PRO A 255 5.64 23.56 30.03
CA PRO A 255 4.97 24.87 30.07
C PRO A 255 3.64 24.94 29.33
N LEU A 256 3.43 24.08 28.30
CA LEU A 256 2.22 24.09 27.48
C LEU A 256 1.19 23.08 28.01
N SER A 257 -0.05 23.16 27.48
CA SER A 257 -1.06 22.11 27.70
C SER A 257 -0.67 20.84 26.97
N GLY A 258 -1.05 19.67 27.51
CA GLY A 258 -0.86 18.36 26.97
C GLY A 258 -2.17 17.68 26.58
N PHE A 259 -2.06 16.42 26.24
CA PHE A 259 -3.18 15.53 25.98
C PHE A 259 -4.00 15.33 27.27
N ALA A 260 -5.30 15.24 27.13
CA ALA A 260 -6.22 14.94 28.24
C ALA A 260 -7.10 13.77 27.87
N LEU A 261 -6.82 12.62 28.48
CA LEU A 261 -7.70 11.46 28.38
C LEU A 261 -8.92 11.66 29.28
N HIS A 262 -10.11 11.60 28.72
CA HIS A 262 -11.36 11.55 29.49
C HIS A 262 -12.22 10.33 29.14
N GLY A 263 -13.11 9.94 30.05
CA GLY A 263 -14.04 8.89 29.79
C GLY A 263 -15.16 9.33 28.83
N GLY A 264 -15.32 8.60 27.72
CA GLY A 264 -16.35 8.86 26.72
C GLY A 264 -15.85 9.52 25.44
N ASN A 265 -16.79 9.99 24.64
CA ASN A 265 -16.49 10.58 23.33
C ASN A 265 -16.10 12.05 23.46
N TYR A 266 -15.24 12.53 22.55
CA TYR A 266 -14.90 13.95 22.43
C TYR A 266 -16.01 14.69 21.67
N ARG A 267 -16.35 15.89 22.14
CA ARG A 267 -17.33 16.73 21.46
C ARG A 267 -16.75 17.24 20.13
N ASP A 268 -17.63 17.58 19.21
CA ASP A 268 -17.21 18.26 17.99
C ASP A 268 -16.41 19.53 18.31
N ALA A 269 -15.30 19.74 17.62
CA ALA A 269 -14.35 20.83 17.80
C ALA A 269 -13.66 20.91 19.19
N GLU A 270 -13.75 19.87 20.01
CA GLU A 270 -12.96 19.72 21.22
C GLU A 270 -11.54 19.28 20.89
N ASN A 271 -10.53 20.03 21.37
CA ASN A 271 -9.14 19.67 21.16
C ASN A 271 -8.62 18.80 22.31
N PRO A 272 -8.25 17.53 22.06
CA PRO A 272 -7.74 16.63 23.09
C PRO A 272 -6.43 17.10 23.75
N PHE A 273 -5.67 17.99 23.11
CA PHE A 273 -4.41 18.52 23.61
C PHE A 273 -4.51 19.87 24.33
N ALA A 274 -5.72 20.30 24.67
CA ALA A 274 -5.93 21.64 25.26
C ALA A 274 -5.98 21.67 26.78
N ALA A 275 -6.27 20.53 27.45
CA ALA A 275 -6.62 20.51 28.87
C ALA A 275 -5.67 19.69 29.76
N GLY A 276 -4.85 18.79 29.19
CA GLY A 276 -3.89 17.97 29.91
C GLY A 276 -2.60 18.68 30.25
N THR A 277 -1.65 17.91 30.82
CA THR A 277 -0.29 18.37 31.11
C THR A 277 0.73 17.51 30.41
N ALA A 278 1.97 17.98 30.32
CA ALA A 278 3.10 17.17 29.89
C ALA A 278 4.25 17.29 30.89
N ARG A 279 5.20 16.39 30.81
CA ARG A 279 6.38 16.32 31.70
C ARG A 279 7.63 16.74 30.95
N MET A 280 8.58 17.33 31.63
CA MET A 280 9.88 17.71 31.06
C MET A 280 11.03 17.49 32.02
N THR A 281 12.22 17.26 31.47
CA THR A 281 13.46 17.14 32.23
C THR A 281 14.68 17.58 31.40
N ALA A 282 15.74 17.99 32.06
CA ALA A 282 17.01 18.27 31.40
C ALA A 282 17.71 16.97 30.95
N THR A 283 18.42 17.05 29.83
CA THR A 283 19.18 15.92 29.30
C THR A 283 20.44 15.60 30.12
N THR A 284 20.88 14.37 30.02
CA THR A 284 22.17 13.89 30.60
C THR A 284 22.92 13.01 29.61
N LYS A 285 24.25 13.12 29.63
CA LYS A 285 25.14 12.16 28.91
C LYS A 285 25.49 10.95 29.77
N ARG A 286 25.23 10.97 31.09
CA ARG A 286 25.65 9.95 32.09
C ARG A 286 24.53 8.91 32.24
N LYS A 287 24.82 7.64 31.91
CA LYS A 287 23.87 6.53 32.12
C LYS A 287 23.40 6.40 33.57
N ASN A 288 24.31 6.54 34.55
CA ASN A 288 24.00 6.34 35.97
C ASN A 288 23.17 7.49 36.59
N SER A 289 22.90 8.56 35.87
CA SER A 289 22.10 9.69 36.35
C SER A 289 20.92 9.95 35.40
N SER A 290 20.51 8.97 34.60
CA SER A 290 19.36 9.07 33.72
C SER A 290 18.07 9.09 34.53
N ALA A 291 17.10 9.88 34.02
CA ALA A 291 15.72 9.83 34.46
C ALA A 291 14.88 9.20 33.33
N THR A 292 13.87 8.43 33.69
CA THR A 292 12.98 7.77 32.72
C THR A 292 11.52 8.05 33.04
N ALA A 293 10.70 8.11 31.98
CA ALA A 293 9.24 8.04 32.08
C ALA A 293 8.79 6.75 31.37
N THR A 294 7.97 5.98 32.05
CA THR A 294 7.48 4.68 31.58
C THR A 294 5.99 4.71 31.36
N TYR A 295 5.55 4.22 30.20
CA TYR A 295 4.17 4.08 29.78
C TYR A 295 3.88 2.59 29.54
N GLN A 296 3.13 1.97 30.45
CA GLN A 296 2.83 0.54 30.44
C GLN A 296 1.33 0.33 30.24
N PRO A 297 0.88 -0.08 29.02
CA PRO A 297 -0.51 -0.31 28.73
C PRO A 297 -1.04 -1.59 29.38
N ASN A 298 -2.35 -1.68 29.51
CA ASN A 298 -3.07 -2.93 29.74
C ASN A 298 -3.74 -3.33 28.42
N ILE A 299 -3.05 -4.14 27.62
CA ILE A 299 -3.48 -4.56 26.29
C ILE A 299 -4.68 -5.50 26.40
N PRO A 300 -5.84 -5.18 25.77
CA PRO A 300 -7.07 -5.96 25.92
C PRO A 300 -7.00 -7.33 25.23
N GLU A 301 -6.36 -7.42 24.10
CA GLU A 301 -6.22 -8.64 23.29
C GLU A 301 -4.81 -8.68 22.67
N GLU A 302 -4.20 -9.88 22.64
CA GLU A 302 -2.92 -10.08 21.96
C GLU A 302 -3.07 -9.70 20.48
N GLY A 303 -2.09 -8.95 19.93
CA GLY A 303 -2.14 -8.53 18.55
C GLY A 303 -1.14 -7.44 18.19
N ARG A 304 -1.30 -6.92 16.98
CA ARG A 304 -0.47 -5.84 16.43
C ARG A 304 -1.11 -4.49 16.72
N TYR A 305 -0.33 -3.59 17.30
CA TYR A 305 -0.74 -2.24 17.68
C TYR A 305 0.27 -1.22 17.16
N ALA A 306 -0.18 -0.19 16.48
CA ALA A 306 0.64 0.97 16.23
C ALA A 306 0.93 1.71 17.53
N VAL A 307 2.15 2.20 17.70
CA VAL A 307 2.56 3.00 18.85
C VAL A 307 2.75 4.45 18.40
N TYR A 308 2.02 5.33 19.06
CA TYR A 308 2.13 6.78 18.89
C TYR A 308 2.55 7.42 20.20
N VAL A 309 3.40 8.43 20.11
CA VAL A 309 3.84 9.22 21.26
C VAL A 309 3.45 10.67 21.10
N SER A 310 3.31 11.38 22.21
CA SER A 310 3.09 12.81 22.24
C SER A 310 4.12 13.47 23.15
N TYR A 311 4.50 14.70 22.82
CA TYR A 311 5.45 15.52 23.56
C TYR A 311 5.21 17.00 23.22
N GLN A 312 5.89 17.92 23.92
CA GLN A 312 5.87 19.33 23.58
C GLN A 312 7.19 19.75 22.91
N THR A 313 7.10 20.57 21.86
CA THR A 313 8.24 21.30 21.33
C THR A 313 8.40 22.57 22.14
N VAL A 314 9.51 22.71 22.86
CA VAL A 314 9.82 23.88 23.70
C VAL A 314 11.22 24.41 23.36
N GLU A 315 11.53 25.62 23.83
CA GLU A 315 12.88 26.15 23.68
C GLU A 315 13.89 25.22 24.36
N GLY A 316 14.94 24.88 23.63
CA GLY A 316 15.96 23.92 24.08
C GLY A 316 15.62 22.45 23.89
N SER A 317 14.50 22.10 23.23
CA SER A 317 14.20 20.72 22.84
C SER A 317 15.34 20.10 22.02
N VAL A 318 15.68 18.83 22.32
CA VAL A 318 16.72 18.09 21.59
C VAL A 318 16.16 17.41 20.34
N ASP A 319 17.06 17.05 19.43
CA ASP A 319 16.74 16.34 18.17
C ASP A 319 17.00 14.83 18.23
N ASP A 320 17.26 14.30 19.44
CA ASP A 320 17.64 12.91 19.65
C ASP A 320 17.00 12.28 20.92
N ALA A 321 15.77 12.70 21.28
CA ALA A 321 15.05 12.13 22.42
C ALA A 321 14.83 10.63 22.22
N GLU A 322 15.26 9.83 23.19
CA GLU A 322 15.25 8.37 23.09
C GLU A 322 13.96 7.77 23.63
N TYR A 323 13.25 7.05 22.76
CA TYR A 323 12.06 6.26 23.04
C TYR A 323 12.34 4.78 22.78
N THR A 324 12.16 3.91 23.77
CA THR A 324 12.30 2.48 23.62
C THR A 324 10.95 1.80 23.79
N VAL A 325 10.48 1.14 22.72
CA VAL A 325 9.28 0.30 22.74
C VAL A 325 9.67 -1.13 23.11
N TYR A 326 9.14 -1.63 24.22
CA TYR A 326 9.23 -3.05 24.62
C TYR A 326 7.97 -3.74 24.14
N HIS A 327 8.13 -4.82 23.38
CA HIS A 327 7.01 -5.51 22.72
C HIS A 327 7.31 -7.00 22.63
N LYS A 328 6.44 -7.82 23.16
CA LYS A 328 6.50 -9.29 23.12
C LYS A 328 7.92 -9.86 23.35
N GLY A 329 8.59 -9.41 24.41
CA GLY A 329 9.95 -9.82 24.77
C GLY A 329 11.09 -9.18 23.97
N GLN A 330 10.78 -8.31 23.01
CA GLN A 330 11.75 -7.57 22.21
C GLN A 330 11.79 -6.09 22.61
N ARG A 331 12.75 -5.36 22.05
CA ARG A 331 12.84 -3.91 22.22
C ARG A 331 13.28 -3.23 20.92
N THR A 332 12.63 -2.13 20.59
CA THR A 332 12.99 -1.28 19.44
C THR A 332 13.16 0.15 19.94
N THR A 333 14.28 0.77 19.63
CA THR A 333 14.63 2.12 20.08
C THR A 333 14.54 3.11 18.93
N PHE A 334 13.95 4.25 19.23
CA PHE A 334 13.80 5.38 18.31
C PHE A 334 14.46 6.63 18.87
N ARG A 335 14.96 7.47 18.00
CA ARG A 335 15.27 8.87 18.29
C ARG A 335 14.21 9.75 17.65
N VAL A 336 13.61 10.59 18.46
CA VAL A 336 12.57 11.54 18.05
C VAL A 336 13.14 12.95 18.13
N ASN A 337 13.06 13.67 17.04
CA ASN A 337 13.43 15.09 16.99
C ASN A 337 12.30 15.94 17.58
N GLN A 338 12.44 16.32 18.84
CA GLN A 338 11.46 17.11 19.59
C GLN A 338 11.49 18.61 19.26
N GLN A 339 12.38 19.05 18.37
CA GLN A 339 12.42 20.43 17.88
C GLN A 339 11.27 20.74 16.91
N MET A 340 10.46 19.74 16.54
CA MET A 340 9.32 19.83 15.63
C MET A 340 8.21 18.87 16.05
N GLY A 341 7.00 19.04 15.55
CA GLY A 341 5.91 18.06 15.64
C GLY A 341 5.33 17.84 17.03
N GLY A 342 5.53 18.74 17.99
CA GLY A 342 4.97 18.61 19.34
C GLY A 342 3.47 18.85 19.43
N SER A 343 2.83 18.34 20.50
CA SER A 343 1.38 18.43 20.80
C SER A 343 0.52 17.81 19.67
N THR A 344 0.89 16.60 19.24
CA THR A 344 0.14 15.76 18.32
C THR A 344 0.59 14.29 18.45
N TRP A 345 -0.08 13.37 17.78
CA TRP A 345 0.31 11.98 17.73
C TRP A 345 1.43 11.73 16.72
N VAL A 346 2.53 11.19 17.18
CA VAL A 346 3.74 10.87 16.39
C VAL A 346 3.90 9.37 16.31
N TYR A 347 3.78 8.81 15.12
CA TYR A 347 3.88 7.37 14.87
C TYR A 347 5.34 6.89 14.98
N LEU A 348 5.59 5.89 15.80
CA LEU A 348 6.90 5.23 15.93
C LEU A 348 7.00 3.95 15.07
N GLY A 349 5.98 3.10 15.15
CA GLY A 349 5.95 1.80 14.48
C GLY A 349 4.74 0.98 14.90
N THR A 350 4.55 -0.19 14.26
CA THR A 350 3.53 -1.17 14.63
C THR A 350 4.21 -2.43 15.15
N PHE A 351 3.81 -2.92 16.34
CA PHE A 351 4.48 -3.97 17.08
C PHE A 351 3.48 -5.00 17.60
N ASP A 352 3.96 -6.23 17.83
CA ASP A 352 3.18 -7.29 18.48
C ASP A 352 3.24 -7.11 20.02
N PHE A 353 2.07 -7.16 20.66
CA PHE A 353 1.94 -7.09 22.10
C PHE A 353 1.16 -8.27 22.65
N ASP A 354 1.58 -8.80 23.79
CA ASP A 354 0.81 -9.78 24.57
C ASP A 354 -0.36 -9.11 25.27
N ARG A 355 -1.42 -9.89 25.54
CA ARG A 355 -2.54 -9.43 26.33
C ARG A 355 -2.11 -9.09 27.76
N GLY A 356 -2.74 -8.07 28.32
CA GLY A 356 -2.58 -7.65 29.71
C GLY A 356 -1.49 -6.61 29.91
N SER A 357 -1.17 -6.33 31.19
CA SER A 357 -0.12 -5.43 31.60
C SER A 357 1.07 -6.22 32.11
N ASN A 358 2.22 -6.08 31.47
CA ASN A 358 3.45 -6.76 31.87
C ASN A 358 4.69 -5.90 31.55
N ILE A 359 5.83 -6.31 32.06
CA ILE A 359 7.10 -5.57 31.90
C ILE A 359 7.65 -5.57 30.47
N TYR A 360 7.13 -6.44 29.60
CA TYR A 360 7.54 -6.58 28.20
C TYR A 360 6.65 -5.79 27.24
N ASN A 361 5.59 -5.15 27.76
CA ASN A 361 4.68 -4.29 27.01
C ASN A 361 4.75 -2.86 27.57
N LYS A 362 5.63 -2.02 27.06
CA LYS A 362 5.77 -0.63 27.53
C LYS A 362 6.55 0.25 26.55
N VAL A 363 6.41 1.54 26.71
CA VAL A 363 7.30 2.55 26.12
C VAL A 363 8.06 3.25 27.23
N VAL A 364 9.36 3.39 27.07
CA VAL A 364 10.23 4.11 28.02
C VAL A 364 10.86 5.29 27.31
N VAL A 365 10.71 6.48 27.88
CA VAL A 365 11.39 7.69 27.45
C VAL A 365 12.55 7.96 28.38
N SER A 366 13.74 8.12 27.85
CA SER A 366 14.95 8.39 28.62
C SER A 366 15.42 9.82 28.41
N ASN A 367 15.93 10.47 29.47
CA ASN A 367 16.57 11.78 29.33
C ASN A 367 18.02 11.73 28.84
N GLN A 368 18.50 10.57 28.41
CA GLN A 368 19.80 10.44 27.77
C GLN A 368 19.81 11.11 26.40
N SER A 369 20.79 11.98 26.18
CA SER A 369 21.02 12.63 24.87
C SER A 369 22.49 12.95 24.71
N ALA A 370 22.99 12.93 23.49
CA ALA A 370 24.31 13.43 23.15
C ALA A 370 24.43 14.96 23.32
N LYS A 371 23.28 15.67 23.31
CA LYS A 371 23.18 17.13 23.40
C LYS A 371 22.71 17.57 24.78
N ARG A 372 23.06 18.78 25.16
CA ARG A 372 22.46 19.46 26.32
C ARG A 372 21.15 20.13 25.87
N GLY A 373 20.07 19.87 26.57
CA GLY A 373 18.77 20.44 26.24
C GLY A 373 17.67 19.88 27.13
N ILE A 374 16.46 19.86 26.59
CA ILE A 374 15.23 19.47 27.27
C ILE A 374 14.58 18.33 26.51
N ILE A 375 14.09 17.34 27.23
CA ILE A 375 13.20 16.28 26.74
C ILE A 375 11.85 16.49 27.39
N THR A 376 10.80 16.41 26.60
CA THR A 376 9.42 16.43 27.05
C THR A 376 8.73 15.11 26.71
N THR A 377 7.69 14.76 27.46
CA THR A 377 6.82 13.58 27.20
C THR A 377 5.42 13.86 27.73
N ASP A 378 4.42 13.25 27.13
CA ASP A 378 3.02 13.56 27.45
C ASP A 378 2.23 12.24 27.53
N ALA A 379 1.69 11.74 26.43
CA ALA A 379 0.92 10.50 26.39
C ALA A 379 1.51 9.51 25.37
N VAL A 380 1.22 8.22 25.55
CA VAL A 380 1.53 7.14 24.60
C VAL A 380 0.24 6.40 24.28
N ARG A 381 -0.04 6.24 22.98
CA ARG A 381 -1.19 5.55 22.44
C ARG A 381 -0.77 4.27 21.75
N PHE A 382 -1.47 3.19 22.04
CA PHE A 382 -1.31 1.86 21.45
C PHE A 382 -2.60 1.49 20.71
N GLY A 383 -2.52 1.30 19.40
CA GLY A 383 -3.63 0.93 18.53
C GLY A 383 -4.37 2.11 17.90
N GLY A 384 -5.12 1.82 16.83
CA GLY A 384 -5.91 2.79 16.07
C GLY A 384 -7.19 3.20 16.76
N GLY A 385 -7.90 2.22 17.30
CA GLY A 385 -9.16 2.41 18.03
C GLY A 385 -10.38 2.67 17.16
N MET A 386 -11.50 2.86 17.82
CA MET A 386 -12.76 3.24 17.20
C MET A 386 -12.89 4.75 17.10
N GLY A 387 -13.73 5.21 16.18
CA GLY A 387 -14.09 6.63 16.08
C GLY A 387 -14.75 7.12 17.36
N ASN A 388 -14.25 8.23 17.89
CA ASN A 388 -14.67 8.77 19.18
C ASN A 388 -15.06 10.27 19.14
N ILE A 389 -15.15 10.84 17.94
CA ILE A 389 -15.62 12.23 17.77
C ILE A 389 -17.14 12.20 17.61
N GLN A 390 -17.84 12.89 18.50
CA GLN A 390 -19.30 12.96 18.49
C GLN A 390 -19.79 13.95 17.43
N ARG A 391 -20.70 13.48 16.58
CA ARG A 391 -21.44 14.30 15.63
C ARG A 391 -22.94 14.09 15.86
N GLY A 392 -23.71 15.16 15.91
CA GLY A 392 -25.08 15.07 16.39
C GLY A 392 -25.12 14.41 17.78
N ASN A 393 -25.84 13.30 17.91
CA ASN A 393 -25.90 12.52 19.15
C ASN A 393 -25.18 11.16 19.03
N SER A 394 -24.33 10.96 18.03
CA SER A 394 -23.68 9.66 17.76
C SER A 394 -22.20 9.81 17.38
N VAL A 395 -21.46 8.74 17.54
CA VAL A 395 -20.15 8.52 16.90
C VAL A 395 -20.32 7.62 15.68
N SER A 396 -19.30 7.47 14.87
CA SER A 396 -19.35 6.64 13.66
C SER A 396 -19.62 5.16 13.89
N THR A 397 -19.26 4.66 15.06
CA THR A 397 -19.22 3.22 15.42
C THR A 397 -18.29 2.39 14.55
N MET A 398 -17.47 3.03 13.74
CA MET A 398 -16.49 2.42 12.85
C MET A 398 -15.07 2.54 13.41
N PRO A 399 -14.15 1.66 13.01
CA PRO A 399 -12.71 1.86 13.25
C PRO A 399 -12.25 3.24 12.75
N ARG A 400 -11.43 3.91 13.55
CA ARG A 400 -10.99 5.29 13.24
C ARG A 400 -10.26 5.39 11.89
N CYS A 401 -9.57 4.35 11.46
CA CYS A 401 -8.92 4.32 10.16
C CYS A 401 -9.88 4.40 8.97
N LEU A 402 -11.16 4.11 9.19
CA LEU A 402 -12.21 4.19 8.17
C LEU A 402 -12.92 5.55 8.16
N GLU A 403 -12.68 6.41 9.16
CA GLU A 403 -13.22 7.76 9.22
C GLU A 403 -12.45 8.73 8.31
N GLY A 404 -13.10 9.83 7.93
CA GLY A 404 -12.49 10.93 7.20
C GLY A 404 -11.40 11.65 7.98
N ALA A 405 -10.55 12.36 7.27
CA ALA A 405 -9.41 13.09 7.82
C ALA A 405 -9.81 14.21 8.82
N ARG A 406 -11.00 14.76 8.66
CA ARG A 406 -11.56 15.76 9.56
C ARG A 406 -11.54 15.29 11.02
N TYR A 407 -11.96 14.05 11.28
CA TYR A 407 -12.04 13.49 12.63
C TYR A 407 -10.66 13.12 13.17
N TRP A 408 -9.79 12.60 12.31
CA TRP A 408 -8.40 12.38 12.67
C TRP A 408 -7.68 13.69 13.02
N ALA A 409 -7.89 14.76 12.24
CA ALA A 409 -7.29 16.08 12.50
C ALA A 409 -7.67 16.60 13.89
N GLN A 410 -8.94 16.51 14.26
CA GLN A 410 -9.38 16.87 15.61
C GLN A 410 -8.72 15.98 16.66
N TRP A 411 -8.72 14.64 16.48
CA TRP A 411 -8.11 13.67 17.40
C TRP A 411 -6.59 13.88 17.56
N ALA A 412 -5.93 14.33 16.51
CA ALA A 412 -4.51 14.65 16.51
C ALA A 412 -4.18 16.05 17.03
N GLY A 413 -5.14 16.79 17.56
CA GLY A 413 -4.91 18.10 18.18
C GLY A 413 -4.69 19.25 17.20
N ALA A 414 -5.07 19.10 15.93
CA ALA A 414 -5.00 20.19 14.97
C ALA A 414 -5.93 21.35 15.37
N PRO A 415 -5.60 22.60 15.00
CA PRO A 415 -6.48 23.74 15.25
C PRO A 415 -7.73 23.69 14.36
N LYS A 416 -8.80 24.35 14.77
CA LYS A 416 -10.06 24.44 14.02
C LYS A 416 -9.91 24.93 12.58
N SER A 417 -8.90 25.75 12.30
CA SER A 417 -8.57 26.22 10.96
C SER A 417 -8.15 25.10 9.99
N VAL A 418 -7.85 23.90 10.49
CA VAL A 418 -7.50 22.72 9.69
C VAL A 418 -8.72 21.89 9.31
N TYR A 419 -9.68 21.71 10.23
CA TYR A 419 -10.73 20.70 10.06
C TYR A 419 -12.16 21.22 10.30
N TYR A 420 -12.34 22.49 10.64
CA TYR A 420 -13.62 23.06 11.08
C TYR A 420 -13.97 24.36 10.35
N LEU A 421 -13.63 24.42 9.05
CA LEU A 421 -13.83 25.64 8.24
C LEU A 421 -15.30 25.97 8.00
N ARG A 422 -16.18 24.99 8.09
CA ARG A 422 -17.65 25.13 7.96
C ARG A 422 -18.36 25.17 9.32
N GLU A 423 -17.62 25.32 10.42
CA GLU A 423 -18.17 25.44 11.77
C GLU A 423 -19.16 24.31 12.16
N GLY A 424 -18.87 23.09 11.65
CA GLY A 424 -19.72 21.92 11.85
C GLY A 424 -20.96 21.84 10.96
N GLY A 425 -21.10 22.74 10.00
CA GLY A 425 -22.23 22.78 9.07
C GLY A 425 -22.11 21.87 7.86
N ASP A 426 -20.87 21.44 7.51
CA ASP A 426 -20.62 20.56 6.37
C ASP A 426 -19.32 19.77 6.58
N ASP A 427 -19.44 18.56 7.14
CA ASP A 427 -18.30 17.68 7.41
C ASP A 427 -17.64 17.16 6.12
N TYR A 428 -18.41 17.04 5.03
CA TYR A 428 -17.86 16.63 3.73
C TYR A 428 -16.89 17.67 3.19
N ALA A 429 -17.30 18.94 3.17
CA ALA A 429 -16.47 20.03 2.71
C ALA A 429 -15.25 20.26 3.63
N ASP A 430 -15.43 20.08 4.94
CA ASP A 430 -14.33 20.14 5.91
C ASP A 430 -13.33 18.99 5.69
N ASP A 431 -13.80 17.77 5.43
CA ASP A 431 -12.94 16.60 5.17
C ASP A 431 -12.10 16.78 3.90
N LEU A 432 -12.69 17.29 2.81
CA LEU A 432 -11.97 17.57 1.56
C LEU A 432 -10.74 18.47 1.76
N ASN A 433 -10.83 19.45 2.66
CA ASN A 433 -9.74 20.39 2.92
C ASN A 433 -8.78 19.88 4.01
N SER A 434 -9.29 19.16 5.00
CA SER A 434 -8.51 18.69 6.16
C SER A 434 -7.26 17.91 5.76
N ARG A 435 -7.35 17.07 4.74
CA ARG A 435 -6.24 16.24 4.24
C ARG A 435 -5.02 17.09 3.89
N SER A 436 -5.22 18.13 3.09
CA SER A 436 -4.17 19.06 2.68
C SER A 436 -3.75 20.01 3.78
N LEU A 437 -4.72 20.54 4.54
CA LEU A 437 -4.44 21.50 5.61
C LEU A 437 -3.68 20.85 6.78
N MET A 438 -3.90 19.57 7.07
CA MET A 438 -3.08 18.80 8.02
C MET A 438 -1.62 18.74 7.59
N THR A 439 -1.36 18.53 6.30
CA THR A 439 0.00 18.56 5.73
C THR A 439 0.65 19.90 5.92
N ASN A 440 -0.06 21.00 5.64
CA ASN A 440 0.43 22.35 5.81
C ASN A 440 0.65 22.71 7.28
N TRP A 441 -0.27 22.33 8.17
CA TRP A 441 -0.14 22.56 9.61
C TRP A 441 1.07 21.82 10.20
N LEU A 442 1.29 20.57 9.76
CA LEU A 442 2.46 19.83 10.24
C LEU A 442 3.76 20.39 9.64
N GLY A 443 3.75 20.80 8.37
CA GLY A 443 4.95 21.25 7.65
C GLY A 443 5.26 22.74 7.80
N GLY A 444 4.31 23.55 8.24
CA GLY A 444 4.48 25.01 8.38
C GLY A 444 5.63 25.37 9.34
N GLY A 445 6.42 26.39 8.98
CA GLY A 445 7.66 26.77 9.66
C GLY A 445 8.90 25.96 9.26
N SER A 446 8.76 24.92 8.44
CA SER A 446 9.87 24.16 7.89
C SER A 446 10.54 24.87 6.70
N VAL A 447 11.68 24.32 6.26
CA VAL A 447 12.39 24.86 5.07
C VAL A 447 11.55 24.77 3.78
N TYR A 448 10.59 23.86 3.73
CA TYR A 448 9.70 23.68 2.59
C TYR A 448 8.41 24.55 2.66
N MET A 449 8.05 25.01 3.86
CA MET A 449 6.87 25.88 4.09
C MET A 449 7.23 27.03 5.06
N PRO A 450 8.23 27.87 4.72
CA PRO A 450 8.82 28.81 5.69
C PRO A 450 7.90 29.94 6.12
N ALA A 451 6.91 30.31 5.30
CA ALA A 451 6.00 31.41 5.60
C ALA A 451 4.66 30.95 6.21
N LEU A 452 4.44 29.64 6.37
CA LEU A 452 3.28 29.11 7.08
C LEU A 452 3.62 28.89 8.56
N GLU A 453 2.66 29.17 9.42
CA GLU A 453 2.73 28.76 10.82
C GLU A 453 2.36 27.30 10.96
N GLY A 454 3.13 26.53 11.76
CA GLY A 454 2.87 25.11 11.95
C GLY A 454 3.85 24.42 12.88
N LYS A 455 4.04 23.12 12.68
CA LYS A 455 4.82 22.23 13.56
C LYS A 455 6.27 22.04 13.14
N GLY A 456 6.70 22.61 12.03
CA GLY A 456 8.08 22.60 11.56
C GLY A 456 8.58 21.30 10.97
N VAL A 457 7.72 20.27 10.76
CA VAL A 457 8.13 19.00 10.17
C VAL A 457 8.45 19.23 8.69
N PRO A 458 9.64 18.84 8.19
CA PRO A 458 10.06 19.17 6.83
C PRO A 458 9.42 18.23 5.78
N ILE A 459 8.08 18.26 5.70
CA ILE A 459 7.34 17.56 4.65
C ILE A 459 7.66 18.23 3.31
N GLU A 460 8.08 17.42 2.33
CA GLU A 460 8.56 17.92 1.04
C GLU A 460 7.72 17.49 -0.16
N LEU A 461 6.79 16.55 0.04
CA LEU A 461 5.93 16.01 -1.01
C LEU A 461 4.60 15.57 -0.41
N SER A 462 3.51 15.71 -1.15
CA SER A 462 2.23 15.10 -0.80
C SER A 462 1.60 14.31 -1.95
N LEU A 463 0.94 13.19 -1.62
CA LEU A 463 0.25 12.35 -2.59
C LEU A 463 -1.10 11.90 -2.04
N ALA A 464 -2.17 12.16 -2.79
CA ALA A 464 -3.48 11.59 -2.60
C ALA A 464 -3.68 10.41 -3.58
N VAL A 465 -4.04 9.25 -3.05
CA VAL A 465 -4.32 8.05 -3.87
C VAL A 465 -5.82 7.81 -3.90
N HIS A 466 -6.39 7.94 -5.07
CA HIS A 466 -7.82 7.82 -5.34
C HIS A 466 -8.13 6.72 -6.35
N SER A 467 -9.40 6.40 -6.53
CA SER A 467 -9.93 5.71 -7.70
C SER A 467 -11.11 6.52 -8.25
N ASP A 468 -11.07 6.82 -9.53
CA ASP A 468 -12.02 7.70 -10.18
C ASP A 468 -13.30 6.98 -10.65
N ALA A 469 -14.31 7.75 -11.00
CA ALA A 469 -15.47 7.30 -11.74
C ALA A 469 -15.15 7.25 -13.24
N GLY A 470 -15.75 6.31 -13.94
CA GLY A 470 -15.63 6.19 -15.39
C GLY A 470 -15.84 4.77 -15.87
N TYR A 471 -16.64 4.63 -16.90
CA TYR A 471 -16.94 3.35 -17.53
C TYR A 471 -17.10 3.56 -19.04
N ASP A 472 -16.99 2.49 -19.81
CA ASP A 472 -17.31 2.53 -21.23
C ASP A 472 -18.85 2.50 -21.40
N GLU A 473 -19.42 3.62 -21.83
CA GLU A 473 -20.86 3.77 -22.07
C GLU A 473 -21.41 2.78 -23.11
N PHE A 474 -20.54 2.22 -23.94
CA PHE A 474 -20.92 1.24 -24.96
C PHE A 474 -20.81 -0.22 -24.49
N GLY A 475 -20.49 -0.45 -23.20
CA GLY A 475 -20.42 -1.78 -22.62
C GLY A 475 -19.25 -2.62 -23.11
N GLY A 476 -18.17 -1.97 -23.53
CA GLY A 476 -16.94 -2.66 -23.95
C GLY A 476 -16.11 -3.17 -22.80
N ASP A 477 -15.23 -4.13 -23.11
CA ASP A 477 -14.26 -4.70 -22.16
C ASP A 477 -12.99 -3.82 -22.02
N ALA A 478 -13.04 -2.55 -22.38
CA ALA A 478 -11.90 -1.64 -22.32
C ALA A 478 -11.59 -1.25 -20.88
N LEU A 479 -10.30 -1.21 -20.57
CA LEU A 479 -9.80 -0.66 -19.30
C LEU A 479 -9.91 0.87 -19.34
N THR A 480 -10.34 1.47 -18.25
CA THR A 480 -10.31 2.93 -18.06
C THR A 480 -8.91 3.39 -17.65
N GLY A 481 -8.29 2.71 -16.70
CA GLY A 481 -6.89 2.91 -16.29
C GLY A 481 -6.62 4.18 -15.50
N THR A 482 -5.35 4.55 -15.42
CA THR A 482 -4.81 5.56 -14.51
C THR A 482 -4.94 6.98 -15.07
N LEU A 483 -5.22 7.95 -14.18
CA LEU A 483 -5.21 9.39 -14.43
C LEU A 483 -4.42 10.07 -13.31
N ALA A 484 -3.75 11.19 -13.61
CA ALA A 484 -3.10 12.00 -12.59
C ALA A 484 -3.58 13.46 -12.65
N VAL A 485 -3.64 14.11 -11.49
CA VAL A 485 -4.12 15.48 -11.35
C VAL A 485 -3.07 16.33 -10.63
N CYS A 486 -2.89 17.56 -11.10
CA CYS A 486 -2.08 18.58 -10.44
C CYS A 486 -2.79 19.95 -10.53
N THR A 487 -2.27 20.94 -9.80
CA THR A 487 -2.69 22.35 -9.91
C THR A 487 -1.44 23.22 -10.09
N THR A 488 -1.31 23.88 -11.24
CA THR A 488 -0.14 24.71 -11.53
C THR A 488 -0.38 26.22 -11.35
N ARG A 489 -1.62 26.69 -11.40
CA ARG A 489 -1.95 28.12 -11.48
C ARG A 489 -2.36 28.78 -10.15
N PHE A 490 -2.51 27.99 -9.09
CA PHE A 490 -2.89 28.54 -7.81
C PHE A 490 -1.72 29.33 -7.18
N ASN A 491 -2.02 30.44 -6.49
CA ASN A 491 -1.04 31.29 -5.81
C ASN A 491 0.10 31.74 -6.77
N ASP A 492 -0.27 32.35 -7.89
CA ASP A 492 0.65 32.82 -8.94
C ASP A 492 1.61 31.72 -9.45
N GLY A 493 1.18 30.45 -9.39
CA GLY A 493 1.96 29.31 -9.83
C GLY A 493 3.14 28.97 -8.91
N ARG A 494 3.08 29.38 -7.64
CA ARG A 494 4.15 29.15 -6.66
C ARG A 494 3.65 28.43 -5.41
N LEU A 495 4.55 27.63 -4.85
CA LEU A 495 4.45 27.04 -3.51
C LEU A 495 4.93 28.05 -2.47
N ASN A 496 4.65 27.79 -1.19
CA ASN A 496 5.04 28.65 -0.07
C ASN A 496 6.57 28.91 0.01
N SER A 497 7.38 27.95 -0.42
CA SER A 497 8.83 28.10 -0.56
C SER A 497 9.27 29.02 -1.70
N GLY A 498 8.34 29.53 -2.52
CA GLY A 498 8.64 30.28 -3.74
C GLY A 498 8.95 29.40 -4.97
N VAL A 499 9.02 28.10 -4.82
CA VAL A 499 9.24 27.15 -5.91
C VAL A 499 8.01 27.08 -6.82
N SER A 500 8.22 26.87 -8.12
CA SER A 500 7.14 26.78 -9.10
C SER A 500 6.27 25.53 -8.87
N ARG A 501 4.93 25.70 -8.94
CA ARG A 501 3.97 24.58 -8.93
C ARG A 501 4.08 23.66 -10.15
N MET A 502 4.89 24.01 -11.17
CA MET A 502 5.25 23.08 -12.24
C MET A 502 5.95 21.82 -11.70
N LEU A 503 6.56 21.88 -10.52
CA LEU A 503 7.11 20.70 -9.84
C LEU A 503 6.01 19.69 -9.47
N SER A 504 4.81 20.15 -9.09
CA SER A 504 3.63 19.28 -8.89
C SER A 504 3.20 18.58 -10.18
N ARG A 505 3.26 19.30 -11.31
CA ARG A 505 2.97 18.73 -12.62
C ARG A 505 3.99 17.67 -13.03
N ASP A 506 5.27 17.95 -12.84
CA ASP A 506 6.35 16.99 -13.13
C ASP A 506 6.19 15.71 -12.29
N PHE A 507 5.79 15.85 -11.03
CA PHE A 507 5.50 14.72 -10.16
C PHE A 507 4.28 13.90 -10.65
N ALA A 508 3.15 14.57 -10.95
CA ALA A 508 1.93 13.92 -11.43
C ALA A 508 2.15 13.21 -12.78
N ASP A 509 2.89 13.84 -13.69
CA ASP A 509 3.25 13.26 -14.99
C ASP A 509 4.14 12.02 -14.84
N SER A 510 5.11 12.09 -13.93
CA SER A 510 5.98 10.95 -13.62
C SER A 510 5.19 9.78 -13.02
N LEU A 511 4.22 10.06 -12.13
CA LEU A 511 3.33 9.04 -11.56
C LEU A 511 2.51 8.35 -12.65
N LEU A 512 1.85 9.12 -13.52
CA LEU A 512 1.02 8.60 -14.60
C LEU A 512 1.80 7.68 -15.53
N ASN A 513 2.95 8.14 -16.02
CA ASN A 513 3.72 7.40 -17.01
C ASN A 513 4.43 6.18 -16.44
N ASN A 514 5.01 6.31 -15.24
CA ASN A 514 5.69 5.18 -14.60
C ASN A 514 4.70 4.09 -14.20
N THR A 515 3.53 4.45 -13.69
CA THR A 515 2.47 3.49 -13.36
C THR A 515 2.00 2.74 -14.61
N TYR A 516 1.73 3.44 -15.69
CA TYR A 516 1.36 2.84 -16.97
C TYR A 516 2.45 1.88 -17.48
N ARG A 517 3.71 2.32 -17.51
CA ARG A 517 4.85 1.52 -17.94
C ARG A 517 5.03 0.25 -17.12
N ASP A 518 5.01 0.40 -15.79
CA ASP A 518 5.35 -0.69 -14.87
C ASP A 518 4.27 -1.78 -14.86
N ILE A 519 2.99 -1.38 -14.88
CA ILE A 519 1.88 -2.33 -14.94
C ILE A 519 1.86 -3.07 -16.29
N ASN A 520 2.09 -2.36 -17.41
CA ASN A 520 2.20 -3.01 -18.72
C ASN A 520 3.40 -3.92 -18.83
N PHE A 521 4.53 -3.59 -18.18
CA PHE A 521 5.67 -4.49 -18.11
C PHE A 521 5.30 -5.82 -17.42
N ALA A 522 4.59 -5.73 -16.29
CA ALA A 522 4.22 -6.91 -15.51
C ALA A 522 3.12 -7.74 -16.17
N TYR A 523 2.07 -7.10 -16.66
CA TYR A 523 0.83 -7.79 -17.04
C TYR A 523 0.44 -7.63 -18.51
N ARG A 524 1.19 -6.86 -19.30
CA ARG A 524 0.93 -6.60 -20.73
C ARG A 524 -0.45 -5.98 -21.02
N ARG A 525 -1.10 -5.42 -20.01
CA ARG A 525 -2.48 -4.95 -20.08
C ARG A 525 -2.72 -3.85 -19.05
N TRP A 526 -2.68 -2.59 -19.47
CA TRP A 526 -3.12 -1.46 -18.68
C TRP A 526 -3.39 -0.27 -19.59
N ALA A 527 -4.27 0.64 -19.15
CA ALA A 527 -4.57 1.88 -19.84
C ALA A 527 -4.08 3.08 -19.02
N LYS A 528 -3.81 4.18 -19.68
CA LYS A 528 -3.65 5.49 -19.05
C LYS A 528 -4.58 6.48 -19.72
N ARG A 529 -5.08 7.40 -18.91
CA ARG A 529 -5.90 8.51 -19.39
C ARG A 529 -5.02 9.75 -19.63
N TYR A 530 -5.30 10.85 -19.02
CA TYR A 530 -4.64 12.12 -19.23
C TYR A 530 -4.07 12.67 -17.92
N LEU A 531 -3.19 13.67 -18.04
CA LEU A 531 -2.72 14.50 -16.95
C LEU A 531 -3.60 15.74 -16.86
N TRP A 532 -4.34 15.89 -15.75
CA TRP A 532 -5.24 17.02 -15.53
C TRP A 532 -4.57 18.12 -14.72
N ASP A 533 -4.55 19.33 -15.26
CA ASP A 533 -4.30 20.54 -14.49
C ASP A 533 -5.64 21.13 -14.04
N ARG A 534 -6.05 20.80 -12.81
CA ARG A 534 -7.36 21.12 -12.25
C ARG A 534 -7.24 21.72 -10.85
N ASN A 535 -8.18 22.58 -10.50
CA ASN A 535 -8.20 23.28 -9.22
C ASN A 535 -8.92 22.43 -8.15
N TYR A 536 -8.36 21.26 -7.79
CA TYR A 536 -8.84 20.46 -6.68
C TYR A 536 -8.17 20.85 -5.36
N SER A 537 -8.88 20.67 -4.25
CA SER A 537 -8.38 20.96 -2.90
C SER A 537 -7.06 20.25 -2.59
N GLU A 538 -6.97 18.96 -2.91
CA GLU A 538 -5.83 18.11 -2.59
C GLU A 538 -4.58 18.33 -3.47
N THR A 539 -4.70 19.14 -4.54
CA THR A 539 -3.57 19.56 -5.37
C THR A 539 -3.30 21.07 -5.30
N ARG A 540 -4.30 21.86 -4.89
CA ARG A 540 -4.19 23.32 -4.72
C ARG A 540 -3.66 23.70 -3.36
N CYS A 541 -4.24 23.10 -2.29
CA CYS A 541 -3.99 23.53 -0.92
C CYS A 541 -2.62 23.10 -0.37
N PRO A 542 -2.05 21.93 -0.69
CA PRO A 542 -0.72 21.59 -0.21
C PRO A 542 0.31 22.61 -0.72
N GLU A 543 1.17 23.08 0.17
CA GLU A 543 2.23 24.04 -0.15
C GLU A 543 3.58 23.37 -0.40
N VAL A 544 3.53 22.09 -0.81
CA VAL A 544 4.64 21.29 -1.35
C VAL A 544 4.21 20.67 -2.68
N PRO A 545 5.13 20.12 -3.50
CA PRO A 545 4.76 19.38 -4.69
C PRO A 545 3.72 18.32 -4.36
N SER A 546 2.60 18.33 -5.08
CA SER A 546 1.43 17.53 -4.77
C SER A 546 0.76 16.97 -6.02
N ALA A 547 0.19 15.77 -5.90
CA ALA A 547 -0.60 15.15 -6.95
C ALA A 547 -1.76 14.35 -6.34
N ILE A 548 -2.83 14.20 -7.13
CA ILE A 548 -3.79 13.11 -7.00
C ILE A 548 -3.43 12.07 -8.05
N LEU A 549 -3.36 10.81 -7.65
CA LEU A 549 -3.29 9.68 -8.56
C LEU A 549 -4.59 8.89 -8.48
N GLU A 550 -5.39 9.00 -9.52
CA GLU A 550 -6.55 8.15 -9.76
C GLU A 550 -6.03 6.84 -10.33
N VAL A 551 -5.86 5.84 -9.47
CA VAL A 551 -5.16 4.60 -9.84
C VAL A 551 -5.88 3.80 -10.92
N MET A 552 -7.22 3.89 -10.93
CA MET A 552 -8.13 3.20 -11.86
C MET A 552 -9.54 3.77 -11.74
N SER A 553 -10.49 3.21 -12.47
CA SER A 553 -11.93 3.47 -12.28
C SER A 553 -12.56 2.40 -11.37
N HIS A 554 -13.16 2.83 -10.25
CA HIS A 554 -13.95 1.93 -9.41
C HIS A 554 -15.34 1.60 -9.99
N GLN A 555 -15.73 2.23 -11.10
CA GLN A 555 -16.95 1.93 -11.85
C GLN A 555 -16.71 0.96 -13.02
N ASN A 556 -15.46 0.72 -13.39
CA ASN A 556 -15.09 -0.19 -14.48
C ASN A 556 -14.76 -1.57 -13.91
N PHE A 557 -15.52 -2.59 -14.30
CA PHE A 557 -15.32 -3.95 -13.81
C PHE A 557 -13.96 -4.53 -14.21
N ASN A 558 -13.46 -4.24 -15.42
CA ASN A 558 -12.16 -4.73 -15.86
C ASN A 558 -10.99 -4.09 -15.09
N ASP A 559 -11.11 -2.80 -14.75
CA ASP A 559 -10.18 -2.15 -13.83
C ASP A 559 -10.24 -2.81 -12.43
N MET A 560 -11.45 -3.06 -11.91
CA MET A 560 -11.67 -3.64 -10.59
C MET A 560 -11.22 -5.10 -10.51
N LYS A 561 -11.34 -5.90 -11.57
CA LYS A 561 -10.76 -7.26 -11.61
C LYS A 561 -9.27 -7.26 -11.36
N MET A 562 -8.54 -6.32 -11.98
CA MET A 562 -7.13 -6.15 -11.70
C MET A 562 -6.91 -5.52 -10.32
N GLY A 563 -7.66 -4.47 -10.00
CA GLY A 563 -7.53 -3.71 -8.75
C GLY A 563 -7.74 -4.53 -7.48
N GLN A 564 -8.62 -5.52 -7.50
CA GLN A 564 -8.85 -6.40 -6.35
C GLN A 564 -7.78 -7.49 -6.19
N ASP A 565 -6.96 -7.74 -7.22
CA ASP A 565 -5.84 -8.70 -7.10
C ASP A 565 -4.69 -8.11 -6.26
N PRO A 566 -4.28 -8.75 -5.16
CA PRO A 566 -3.19 -8.27 -4.31
C PRO A 566 -1.84 -8.15 -5.03
N ASN A 567 -1.61 -8.95 -6.07
CA ASN A 567 -0.38 -8.86 -6.87
C ASN A 567 -0.36 -7.58 -7.72
N PHE A 568 -1.51 -7.15 -8.23
CA PHE A 568 -1.66 -5.85 -8.86
C PHE A 568 -1.41 -4.72 -7.86
N LYS A 569 -2.00 -4.79 -6.66
CA LYS A 569 -1.80 -3.77 -5.61
C LYS A 569 -0.33 -3.62 -5.23
N PHE A 570 0.39 -4.74 -5.12
CA PHE A 570 1.84 -4.73 -4.89
C PHE A 570 2.60 -4.04 -6.02
N THR A 571 2.30 -4.40 -7.29
CA THR A 571 2.96 -3.82 -8.47
C THR A 571 2.69 -2.33 -8.60
N LEU A 572 1.44 -1.91 -8.39
CA LEU A 572 1.03 -0.51 -8.40
C LEU A 572 1.74 0.29 -7.30
N ALA A 573 1.69 -0.20 -6.06
CA ALA A 573 2.37 0.44 -4.94
C ALA A 573 3.89 0.55 -5.16
N ARG A 574 4.52 -0.50 -5.72
CA ARG A 574 5.94 -0.49 -6.07
C ARG A 574 6.25 0.55 -7.15
N SER A 575 5.39 0.72 -8.15
CA SER A 575 5.55 1.76 -9.18
C SER A 575 5.46 3.17 -8.59
N ILE A 576 4.49 3.41 -7.70
CA ILE A 576 4.35 4.68 -6.99
C ILE A 576 5.59 4.94 -6.11
N TYR A 577 6.03 3.96 -5.33
CA TYR A 577 7.24 4.03 -4.51
C TYR A 577 8.48 4.38 -5.36
N LYS A 578 8.71 3.69 -6.46
CA LYS A 578 9.85 3.96 -7.36
C LYS A 578 9.80 5.37 -7.94
N THR A 579 8.60 5.84 -8.26
CA THR A 579 8.40 7.21 -8.78
C THR A 579 8.72 8.26 -7.72
N ILE A 580 8.23 8.09 -6.49
CA ILE A 580 8.54 8.99 -5.38
C ILE A 580 10.05 8.99 -5.10
N LEU A 581 10.67 7.79 -4.99
CA LEU A 581 12.11 7.65 -4.77
C LEU A 581 12.92 8.42 -5.81
N ARG A 582 12.62 8.24 -7.09
CA ARG A 582 13.34 8.90 -8.18
C ARG A 582 13.07 10.38 -8.22
N PHE A 583 11.82 10.79 -8.05
CA PHE A 583 11.43 12.19 -8.08
C PHE A 583 12.15 12.96 -6.97
N VAL A 584 12.05 12.52 -5.72
CA VAL A 584 12.66 13.18 -4.56
C VAL A 584 14.19 13.24 -4.72
N ASN A 585 14.84 12.12 -4.99
CA ASN A 585 16.31 12.10 -5.10
C ASN A 585 16.81 12.93 -6.29
N THR A 586 16.10 12.94 -7.42
CA THR A 586 16.46 13.79 -8.56
C THR A 586 16.36 15.27 -8.21
N GLN A 587 15.31 15.68 -7.47
CA GLN A 587 15.13 17.07 -7.05
C GLN A 587 16.26 17.55 -6.12
N HIS A 588 16.81 16.65 -5.32
CA HIS A 588 17.93 16.93 -4.41
C HIS A 588 19.31 16.61 -5.00
N GLY A 589 19.38 16.16 -6.25
CA GLY A 589 20.63 15.77 -6.90
C GLY A 589 21.31 14.58 -6.23
N GLN A 590 20.52 13.68 -5.62
CA GLN A 590 21.01 12.50 -4.91
C GLN A 590 20.88 11.24 -5.78
N PRO A 591 21.80 10.27 -5.65
CA PRO A 591 21.64 8.96 -6.30
C PRO A 591 20.49 8.18 -5.66
N CYS A 592 19.80 7.38 -6.47
CA CYS A 592 18.75 6.50 -5.98
C CYS A 592 19.01 5.04 -6.35
N ILE A 593 18.67 4.14 -5.43
CA ILE A 593 18.68 2.69 -5.61
C ILE A 593 17.33 2.18 -5.17
N VAL A 594 16.70 1.36 -5.99
CA VAL A 594 15.41 0.73 -5.67
C VAL A 594 15.66 -0.42 -4.69
N GLN A 595 14.83 -0.54 -3.65
CA GLN A 595 14.88 -1.68 -2.72
C GLN A 595 14.65 -3.00 -3.46
N PRO A 596 15.27 -4.12 -3.02
CA PRO A 596 15.11 -5.42 -3.64
C PRO A 596 13.68 -5.96 -3.58
N LEU A 597 13.42 -7.04 -4.32
CA LEU A 597 12.25 -7.90 -4.13
C LEU A 597 12.50 -8.90 -2.99
N PRO A 598 11.44 -9.44 -2.36
CA PRO A 598 11.57 -10.46 -1.32
C PRO A 598 12.33 -11.70 -1.82
N PRO A 599 13.16 -12.34 -1.00
CA PRO A 599 13.76 -13.63 -1.34
C PRO A 599 12.69 -14.73 -1.46
N THR A 600 13.02 -15.79 -2.17
CA THR A 600 12.18 -16.98 -2.39
C THR A 600 12.92 -18.26 -2.00
N HIS A 601 12.28 -19.42 -2.12
CA HIS A 601 12.86 -20.74 -1.85
C HIS A 601 13.44 -20.84 -0.44
N PHE A 602 12.79 -20.19 0.52
CA PHE A 602 13.26 -20.19 1.89
C PHE A 602 13.17 -21.60 2.47
N SER A 603 14.21 -22.05 3.14
CA SER A 603 14.30 -23.41 3.68
C SER A 603 15.12 -23.48 4.96
N VAL A 604 14.72 -24.40 5.83
CA VAL A 604 15.35 -24.72 7.10
C VAL A 604 15.73 -26.20 7.07
N SER A 605 17.00 -26.48 7.32
CA SER A 605 17.53 -27.83 7.53
C SER A 605 18.20 -27.95 8.87
N MET A 606 18.22 -29.14 9.44
CA MET A 606 18.85 -29.43 10.72
C MET A 606 19.83 -30.59 10.58
N ARG A 607 21.03 -30.39 11.11
CA ARG A 607 22.05 -31.42 11.26
C ARG A 607 22.13 -31.87 12.71
N GLU A 608 22.97 -32.84 12.96
CA GLU A 608 23.21 -33.37 14.33
C GLU A 608 23.42 -32.25 15.36
N GLN A 609 23.00 -32.53 16.59
CA GLN A 609 23.12 -31.63 17.74
C GLN A 609 22.45 -30.26 17.57
N GLY A 610 21.38 -30.13 16.77
CA GLY A 610 20.58 -28.91 16.65
C GLY A 610 21.29 -27.79 15.89
N THR A 611 22.22 -28.11 14.98
CA THR A 611 22.78 -27.13 14.06
C THR A 611 21.80 -26.92 12.91
N ILE A 612 21.19 -25.71 12.84
CA ILE A 612 20.22 -25.32 11.83
C ILE A 612 20.92 -24.53 10.73
N THR A 613 20.60 -24.83 9.49
CA THR A 613 21.00 -24.01 8.32
C THR A 613 19.75 -23.45 7.64
N LEU A 614 19.70 -22.16 7.51
CA LEU A 614 18.72 -21.41 6.75
C LEU A 614 19.28 -21.13 5.35
N SER A 615 18.46 -21.24 4.29
CA SER A 615 18.89 -20.93 2.92
C SER A 615 17.75 -20.30 2.14
N TRP A 616 18.08 -19.43 1.18
CA TRP A 616 17.12 -18.71 0.33
C TRP A 616 17.74 -18.31 -1.00
N ILE A 617 16.89 -17.89 -1.96
CA ILE A 617 17.33 -17.38 -3.27
C ILE A 617 16.90 -15.91 -3.41
N PRO A 618 17.79 -15.01 -3.90
CA PRO A 618 17.41 -13.65 -4.24
C PRO A 618 16.47 -13.63 -5.45
N THR A 619 15.45 -12.77 -5.39
CA THR A 619 14.57 -12.52 -6.53
C THR A 619 15.15 -11.43 -7.43
N ILE A 620 15.27 -11.73 -8.71
CA ILE A 620 15.75 -10.77 -9.72
C ILE A 620 14.59 -9.86 -10.15
N ASP A 621 14.74 -8.55 -9.97
CA ASP A 621 13.83 -7.58 -10.57
C ASP A 621 14.29 -7.26 -12.00
N ARG A 622 13.58 -7.80 -13.00
CA ARG A 622 13.91 -7.61 -14.42
C ARG A 622 13.68 -6.18 -14.91
N GLN A 623 12.90 -5.39 -14.17
CA GLN A 623 12.61 -4.00 -14.53
C GLN A 623 13.58 -3.03 -13.86
N GLU A 624 14.20 -3.42 -12.73
CA GLU A 624 14.97 -2.53 -11.88
C GLU A 624 16.40 -3.04 -11.66
N PRO A 625 17.34 -2.71 -12.55
CA PRO A 625 18.73 -3.17 -12.43
C PRO A 625 19.41 -2.77 -11.12
N THR A 626 18.95 -1.71 -10.46
CA THR A 626 19.51 -1.26 -9.18
C THR A 626 18.97 -2.05 -7.98
N ALA A 627 17.90 -2.82 -8.14
CA ALA A 627 17.23 -3.55 -7.06
C ALA A 627 17.93 -4.88 -6.69
N ILE A 628 19.25 -4.96 -6.90
CA ILE A 628 20.05 -6.15 -6.56
C ILE A 628 20.32 -6.16 -5.06
N PRO A 629 20.03 -7.26 -4.35
CA PRO A 629 20.43 -7.41 -2.95
C PRO A 629 21.94 -7.36 -2.78
N THR A 630 22.42 -6.64 -1.78
CA THR A 630 23.83 -6.63 -1.35
C THR A 630 24.05 -7.40 -0.05
N SER A 631 22.97 -7.60 0.69
CA SER A 631 22.91 -8.36 1.95
C SER A 631 21.47 -8.76 2.24
N TYR A 632 21.27 -9.48 3.33
CA TYR A 632 19.98 -9.93 3.82
C TYR A 632 19.83 -9.61 5.29
N LYS A 633 18.59 -9.50 5.72
CA LYS A 633 18.24 -9.28 7.12
C LYS A 633 17.39 -10.45 7.60
N LEU A 634 17.98 -11.24 8.45
CA LEU A 634 17.35 -12.39 9.09
C LEU A 634 16.68 -11.93 10.38
N TYR A 635 15.38 -12.03 10.44
CA TYR A 635 14.58 -11.84 11.64
C TYR A 635 14.38 -13.17 12.36
N THR A 636 14.60 -13.18 13.67
CA THR A 636 14.49 -14.36 14.51
C THR A 636 13.55 -14.10 15.69
N ALA A 637 12.71 -15.09 15.98
CA ALA A 637 11.89 -15.13 17.19
C ALA A 637 12.08 -16.47 17.89
N ALA A 638 12.31 -16.47 19.20
CA ALA A 638 12.54 -17.65 20.01
C ALA A 638 11.41 -17.85 21.02
N GLY A 639 10.84 -19.06 21.08
CA GLY A 639 9.73 -19.40 21.96
C GLY A 639 8.51 -18.51 21.71
N SER A 640 7.95 -17.90 22.74
CA SER A 640 6.83 -16.96 22.68
C SER A 640 7.21 -15.52 22.34
N ALA A 641 8.51 -15.20 22.26
CA ALA A 641 8.95 -13.85 21.94
C ALA A 641 8.55 -13.44 20.52
N GLY A 642 8.38 -12.14 20.29
CA GLY A 642 8.24 -11.55 18.95
C GLY A 642 9.53 -11.59 18.14
N PHE A 643 9.48 -11.15 16.88
CA PHE A 643 10.68 -11.03 16.05
C PHE A 643 11.57 -9.89 16.54
N ASP A 644 12.88 -10.13 16.48
CA ASP A 644 13.93 -9.15 16.76
C ASP A 644 14.02 -8.05 15.67
N ASN A 645 14.99 -7.13 15.80
CA ASN A 645 15.24 -6.09 14.80
C ASN A 645 16.05 -6.59 13.59
N GLY A 646 16.38 -7.87 13.57
CA GLY A 646 17.08 -8.57 12.49
C GLY A 646 18.60 -8.54 12.60
N THR A 647 19.21 -9.60 12.11
CA THR A 647 20.67 -9.77 11.98
C THR A 647 21.07 -9.64 10.51
N MET A 648 22.11 -8.84 10.22
CA MET A 648 22.62 -8.69 8.85
C MET A 648 23.44 -9.91 8.43
N VAL A 649 23.14 -10.43 7.24
CA VAL A 649 23.78 -11.60 6.63
C VAL A 649 24.21 -11.25 5.21
N ASN A 650 25.48 -11.52 4.85
CA ASN A 650 26.04 -11.18 3.54
C ASN A 650 26.03 -12.35 2.54
N THR A 651 25.43 -13.46 2.92
CA THR A 651 25.31 -14.70 2.12
C THR A 651 23.85 -15.08 1.97
N THR A 652 23.54 -16.01 1.08
CA THR A 652 22.20 -16.58 0.91
C THR A 652 21.91 -17.76 1.85
N HIS A 653 22.71 -17.92 2.89
CA HIS A 653 22.54 -18.92 3.93
C HIS A 653 23.04 -18.38 5.28
N TYR A 654 22.52 -18.97 6.35
CA TYR A 654 22.93 -18.66 7.72
C TYR A 654 22.88 -19.93 8.58
N THR A 655 23.92 -20.13 9.41
CA THR A 655 23.96 -21.26 10.33
C THR A 655 23.71 -20.77 11.76
N PHE A 656 22.85 -21.47 12.44
CA PHE A 656 22.38 -21.15 13.78
C PHE A 656 22.42 -22.39 14.68
N LYS A 657 22.76 -22.23 15.95
CA LYS A 657 22.72 -23.30 16.95
C LYS A 657 21.45 -23.16 17.78
N ALA A 658 20.53 -24.13 17.66
CA ALA A 658 19.29 -24.13 18.42
C ALA A 658 19.49 -24.62 19.85
N GLU A 659 18.80 -24.00 20.78
CA GLU A 659 18.64 -24.50 22.14
C GLU A 659 17.61 -25.63 22.17
N PRO A 660 17.84 -26.71 22.96
CA PRO A 660 16.88 -27.80 23.05
C PRO A 660 15.51 -27.36 23.55
N GLY A 661 14.43 -27.80 22.86
CA GLY A 661 13.06 -27.55 23.25
C GLY A 661 12.54 -26.14 22.91
N VAL A 662 13.37 -25.28 22.33
CA VAL A 662 12.96 -23.94 21.91
C VAL A 662 12.52 -23.95 20.44
N THR A 663 11.31 -23.50 20.18
CA THR A 663 10.81 -23.27 18.81
C THR A 663 11.33 -21.92 18.31
N TYR A 664 12.07 -21.95 17.20
CA TYR A 664 12.54 -20.74 16.52
C TYR A 664 11.71 -20.47 15.27
N ARG A 665 11.36 -19.21 15.05
CA ARG A 665 10.70 -18.71 13.86
C ARG A 665 11.64 -17.76 13.13
N PHE A 666 11.68 -17.88 11.80
CA PHE A 666 12.58 -17.10 10.93
C PHE A 666 11.83 -16.51 9.75
N LYS A 667 12.22 -15.33 9.33
CA LYS A 667 11.88 -14.70 8.06
C LYS A 667 13.03 -13.87 7.57
N VAL A 668 13.16 -13.69 6.25
CA VAL A 668 14.31 -13.03 5.62
C VAL A 668 13.82 -11.92 4.71
N ALA A 669 14.46 -10.76 4.80
CA ALA A 669 14.32 -9.67 3.84
C ALA A 669 15.62 -9.48 3.05
N ALA A 670 15.53 -9.12 1.79
CA ALA A 670 16.66 -8.69 0.99
C ALA A 670 16.94 -7.19 1.21
N VAL A 671 18.20 -6.81 1.28
CA VAL A 671 18.63 -5.44 1.61
C VAL A 671 19.66 -4.94 0.61
N ASN A 672 19.56 -3.66 0.26
CA ASN A 672 20.59 -2.90 -0.43
C ASN A 672 20.66 -1.46 0.12
N ARG A 673 21.46 -0.60 -0.49
CA ARG A 673 21.60 0.80 -0.05
C ARG A 673 20.34 1.65 -0.26
N GLY A 674 19.37 1.18 -1.04
CA GLY A 674 18.06 1.81 -1.28
C GLY A 674 17.01 1.46 -0.25
N GLY A 675 17.19 0.36 0.47
CA GLY A 675 16.23 -0.09 1.48
C GLY A 675 16.15 -1.60 1.65
N GLU A 676 15.04 -2.02 2.24
CA GLU A 676 14.71 -3.40 2.62
C GLU A 676 13.47 -3.87 1.86
N SER A 677 13.46 -5.11 1.39
CA SER A 677 12.27 -5.75 0.80
C SER A 677 11.21 -6.09 1.84
N PHE A 678 10.04 -6.50 1.41
CA PHE A 678 9.18 -7.35 2.25
C PHE A 678 9.88 -8.66 2.57
N THR A 679 9.42 -9.35 3.65
CA THR A 679 10.02 -10.61 4.08
C THR A 679 9.48 -11.81 3.30
N THR A 680 10.21 -12.93 3.37
CA THR A 680 9.67 -14.27 3.06
C THR A 680 8.53 -14.63 4.01
N GLU A 681 7.89 -15.77 3.76
CA GLU A 681 7.07 -16.48 4.75
C GLU A 681 7.85 -16.77 6.03
N THR A 682 7.11 -17.02 7.12
CA THR A 682 7.70 -17.45 8.40
C THR A 682 7.95 -18.96 8.37
N LEU A 683 9.22 -19.37 8.52
CA LEU A 683 9.62 -20.76 8.69
C LEU A 683 10.06 -21.04 10.13
N VAL A 684 10.09 -22.33 10.48
CA VAL A 684 10.27 -22.80 11.86
C VAL A 684 11.34 -23.86 11.97
N ALA A 685 12.02 -23.90 13.11
CA ALA A 685 12.81 -25.03 13.58
C ALA A 685 12.55 -25.31 15.04
N LEU A 686 12.47 -26.58 15.41
CA LEU A 686 12.46 -27.11 16.78
C LEU A 686 13.47 -28.24 16.91
N TYR A 687 14.47 -28.06 17.77
CA TYR A 687 15.41 -29.12 18.10
C TYR A 687 15.00 -29.83 19.40
N ASN A 688 14.75 -31.14 19.28
CA ASN A 688 14.50 -31.99 20.42
C ASN A 688 15.63 -33.05 20.50
N PRO A 689 16.54 -33.00 21.47
CA PRO A 689 17.70 -33.90 21.56
C PRO A 689 17.30 -35.35 21.80
N THR A 690 16.08 -35.63 22.27
CA THR A 690 15.58 -36.98 22.49
C THR A 690 14.82 -37.56 21.28
N ALA A 691 14.55 -36.74 20.29
CA ALA A 691 13.82 -37.13 19.09
C ALA A 691 14.70 -37.98 18.15
N THR A 692 14.14 -39.08 17.68
CA THR A 692 14.76 -39.96 16.67
C THR A 692 14.18 -39.72 15.28
N LYS A 693 13.14 -38.91 15.19
CA LYS A 693 12.41 -38.59 13.94
C LYS A 693 12.41 -37.09 13.68
N THR A 694 12.43 -36.75 12.41
CA THR A 694 12.30 -35.35 11.93
C THR A 694 11.01 -35.22 11.12
N LEU A 695 10.20 -34.23 11.46
CA LEU A 695 9.05 -33.76 10.71
C LEU A 695 9.46 -32.55 9.88
N ARG A 696 9.10 -32.54 8.60
CA ARG A 696 9.25 -31.37 7.73
C ARG A 696 7.87 -30.79 7.42
N ILE A 697 7.70 -29.50 7.76
CA ILE A 697 6.52 -28.74 7.36
C ILE A 697 6.83 -28.03 6.04
N VAL A 698 6.05 -28.28 5.00
CA VAL A 698 6.20 -27.69 3.67
C VAL A 698 5.09 -26.66 3.46
N ASN A 699 5.47 -25.40 3.28
CA ASN A 699 4.53 -24.34 2.94
C ASN A 699 4.23 -24.36 1.44
N GLY A 700 3.03 -24.77 1.06
CA GLY A 700 2.49 -24.72 -0.30
C GLY A 700 1.37 -23.68 -0.45
N PHE A 701 1.08 -22.88 0.58
CA PHE A 701 0.06 -21.86 0.53
C PHE A 701 0.66 -20.47 0.30
N HIS A 702 0.71 -20.05 -0.95
CA HIS A 702 1.23 -18.75 -1.39
C HIS A 702 0.17 -17.86 -2.05
N ARG A 703 -1.02 -18.40 -2.31
CA ARG A 703 -2.09 -17.72 -3.05
C ARG A 703 -2.44 -16.37 -2.41
N LEU A 704 -2.40 -15.34 -3.27
CA LEU A 704 -2.99 -14.03 -3.08
C LEU A 704 -3.88 -13.76 -4.30
N ALA A 705 -5.17 -13.57 -4.09
CA ALA A 705 -6.16 -13.57 -5.18
C ALA A 705 -7.31 -12.59 -4.94
N ALA A 706 -7.85 -12.06 -6.04
CA ALA A 706 -9.13 -11.38 -6.05
C ALA A 706 -10.28 -12.35 -5.69
N PRO A 707 -11.48 -11.84 -5.37
CA PRO A 707 -12.67 -12.67 -5.19
C PRO A 707 -13.05 -13.44 -6.46
N ALA A 708 -13.94 -14.44 -6.31
CA ALA A 708 -14.54 -15.14 -7.44
C ALA A 708 -15.19 -14.16 -8.41
N VAL A 709 -14.92 -14.34 -9.69
CA VAL A 709 -15.36 -13.47 -10.78
C VAL A 709 -16.56 -14.08 -11.48
N VAL A 710 -17.66 -13.32 -11.57
CA VAL A 710 -18.77 -13.58 -12.48
C VAL A 710 -18.50 -12.77 -13.76
N ASN A 711 -18.37 -13.44 -14.90
CA ASN A 711 -18.15 -12.81 -16.20
C ASN A 711 -18.79 -13.65 -17.30
N GLU A 712 -20.12 -13.68 -17.31
CA GLU A 712 -20.95 -14.42 -18.24
C GLU A 712 -21.67 -13.48 -19.22
N ALA A 713 -22.38 -14.05 -20.23
CA ALA A 713 -23.15 -13.26 -21.16
C ALA A 713 -24.22 -12.42 -20.40
N GLY A 714 -24.01 -11.10 -20.37
CA GLY A 714 -24.93 -10.15 -19.75
C GLY A 714 -24.75 -9.95 -18.23
N GLN A 715 -23.85 -10.68 -17.57
CA GLN A 715 -23.59 -10.52 -16.14
C GLN A 715 -22.09 -10.31 -15.84
N GLU A 716 -21.78 -9.47 -14.87
CA GLU A 716 -20.41 -9.27 -14.39
C GLU A 716 -20.35 -8.78 -12.92
N GLY A 717 -19.29 -9.12 -12.24
CA GLY A 717 -19.05 -8.72 -10.86
C GLY A 717 -18.24 -9.71 -10.06
N PHE A 718 -18.30 -9.57 -8.72
CA PHE A 718 -17.63 -10.45 -7.77
C PHE A 718 -18.63 -11.22 -6.92
N ASP A 719 -18.43 -12.53 -6.80
CA ASP A 719 -19.19 -13.39 -5.88
C ASP A 719 -18.38 -13.66 -4.60
N LEU A 720 -18.54 -12.79 -3.62
CA LEU A 720 -17.88 -12.89 -2.32
C LEU A 720 -18.36 -14.09 -1.49
N ASN A 721 -19.51 -14.69 -1.82
CA ASN A 721 -20.05 -15.85 -1.11
C ASN A 721 -19.40 -17.17 -1.57
N THR A 722 -18.95 -17.22 -2.83
CA THR A 722 -18.25 -18.38 -3.36
C THR A 722 -16.77 -18.39 -2.95
N ASP A 723 -16.07 -17.26 -3.16
CA ASP A 723 -14.69 -17.08 -2.76
C ASP A 723 -14.46 -15.59 -2.55
N ILE A 724 -14.22 -15.17 -1.32
CA ILE A 724 -13.93 -13.77 -1.00
C ILE A 724 -12.53 -13.33 -1.46
N GLY A 725 -11.77 -14.25 -2.06
CA GLY A 725 -10.38 -14.07 -2.39
C GLY A 725 -9.45 -14.28 -1.19
N VAL A 726 -8.18 -14.07 -1.41
CA VAL A 726 -7.14 -14.21 -0.39
C VAL A 726 -6.27 -12.96 -0.42
N GLN A 727 -6.51 -12.06 0.52
CA GLN A 727 -5.73 -10.85 0.66
C GLN A 727 -4.47 -11.10 1.51
N ARG A 728 -3.52 -10.18 1.49
CA ARG A 728 -2.34 -10.22 2.35
C ARG A 728 -2.70 -9.71 3.75
N ASP A 729 -2.40 -10.49 4.77
CA ASP A 729 -2.70 -10.19 6.17
C ASP A 729 -4.19 -9.84 6.39
N ILE A 730 -4.48 -8.94 7.32
CA ILE A 730 -5.83 -8.46 7.58
C ILE A 730 -6.27 -7.45 6.51
N TYR A 731 -7.55 -7.42 6.20
CA TYR A 731 -8.11 -6.63 5.11
C TYR A 731 -9.44 -5.98 5.51
N ALA A 732 -9.58 -4.70 5.26
CA ALA A 732 -10.76 -3.89 5.60
C ALA A 732 -11.48 -3.32 4.34
N GLY A 733 -11.26 -3.90 3.17
CA GLY A 733 -11.68 -3.33 1.89
C GLY A 733 -13.09 -3.67 1.45
N TRP A 734 -13.81 -4.56 2.15
CA TRP A 734 -15.12 -4.99 1.74
C TRP A 734 -16.23 -4.18 2.43
N ASN A 735 -17.22 -3.78 1.64
CA ASN A 735 -18.42 -3.10 2.13
C ASN A 735 -19.60 -4.07 2.25
N GLY A 736 -19.81 -4.91 1.21
CA GLY A 736 -20.86 -5.91 1.19
C GLY A 736 -20.89 -6.71 -0.10
N ALA A 737 -21.73 -7.73 -0.16
CA ALA A 737 -21.90 -8.55 -1.35
C ALA A 737 -22.56 -7.76 -2.47
N GLN A 738 -22.12 -7.99 -3.71
CA GLN A 738 -22.77 -7.43 -4.89
C GLN A 738 -24.17 -7.99 -5.07
N THR A 739 -25.14 -7.12 -5.35
CA THR A 739 -26.56 -7.47 -5.46
C THR A 739 -27.11 -7.37 -6.88
N CYS A 740 -26.40 -6.68 -7.79
CA CYS A 740 -26.79 -6.55 -9.18
C CYS A 740 -25.61 -6.84 -10.10
N PHE A 741 -25.74 -7.86 -10.94
CA PHE A 741 -24.74 -8.32 -11.91
C PHE A 741 -25.09 -7.96 -13.36
N ASP A 742 -26.29 -7.41 -13.64
CA ASP A 742 -26.78 -7.16 -14.99
C ASP A 742 -26.02 -6.01 -15.68
N LYS A 743 -25.26 -6.32 -16.74
CA LYS A 743 -24.50 -5.36 -17.55
C LYS A 743 -25.36 -4.24 -18.13
N LYS A 744 -26.66 -4.48 -18.39
CA LYS A 744 -27.59 -3.44 -18.85
C LYS A 744 -27.87 -2.35 -17.82
N ARG A 745 -27.44 -2.56 -16.58
CA ARG A 745 -27.60 -1.64 -15.46
C ARG A 745 -26.35 -0.78 -15.24
N MET A 746 -25.37 -0.86 -16.12
CA MET A 746 -24.15 -0.04 -16.09
C MET A 746 -24.50 1.45 -16.03
N GLY A 747 -23.79 2.22 -15.23
CA GLY A 747 -23.99 3.64 -15.04
C GLY A 747 -25.25 4.04 -14.27
N LYS A 748 -26.08 3.10 -13.82
CA LYS A 748 -27.19 3.40 -12.91
C LYS A 748 -26.67 3.42 -11.48
N GLU A 749 -26.87 4.52 -10.78
CA GLU A 749 -26.47 4.66 -9.38
C GLU A 749 -27.47 4.00 -8.43
N GLY A 750 -26.97 3.58 -7.26
CA GLY A 750 -27.74 3.03 -6.15
C GLY A 750 -28.24 1.59 -6.34
N PRO A 751 -29.21 1.16 -5.53
CA PRO A 751 -29.73 -0.20 -5.57
C PRO A 751 -30.27 -0.56 -6.97
N GLY A 752 -29.85 -1.72 -7.48
CA GLY A 752 -30.19 -2.19 -8.82
C GLY A 752 -29.32 -1.66 -9.95
N GLY A 753 -28.29 -0.84 -9.69
CA GLY A 753 -27.22 -0.53 -10.64
C GLY A 753 -26.18 -1.65 -10.67
N LEU A 754 -25.50 -1.83 -11.80
CA LEU A 754 -24.42 -2.82 -11.92
C LEU A 754 -23.37 -2.58 -10.85
N GLY A 755 -22.94 -3.64 -10.20
CA GLY A 755 -21.87 -3.61 -9.20
C GLY A 755 -22.31 -3.14 -7.81
N TYR A 756 -23.55 -2.67 -7.65
CA TYR A 756 -24.03 -2.21 -6.34
C TYR A 756 -23.94 -3.31 -5.27
N GLY A 757 -23.30 -2.99 -4.14
CA GLY A 757 -23.09 -3.89 -3.01
C GLY A 757 -23.87 -3.47 -1.75
N GLY A 758 -23.98 -4.40 -0.79
CA GLY A 758 -24.54 -4.15 0.53
C GLY A 758 -23.57 -3.43 1.48
N ASP A 759 -23.97 -3.34 2.77
CA ASP A 759 -23.18 -2.74 3.86
C ASP A 759 -22.84 -3.77 4.97
N GLU A 760 -23.11 -5.05 4.76
CA GLU A 760 -22.96 -6.09 5.80
C GLU A 760 -21.52 -6.36 6.23
N TRP A 761 -20.56 -5.98 5.40
CA TRP A 761 -19.13 -6.10 5.67
C TRP A 761 -18.47 -4.78 6.10
N ALA A 762 -19.20 -3.66 6.03
CA ALA A 762 -18.68 -2.34 6.35
C ALA A 762 -18.12 -2.29 7.78
N GLY A 763 -16.87 -1.85 7.92
CA GLY A 763 -16.17 -1.81 9.22
C GLY A 763 -15.65 -3.14 9.73
N LYS A 764 -15.85 -4.25 9.01
CA LYS A 764 -15.33 -5.56 9.39
C LYS A 764 -13.97 -5.80 8.73
N PHE A 765 -13.06 -6.33 9.53
CA PHE A 765 -11.76 -6.79 9.06
C PHE A 765 -11.83 -8.28 8.75
N ILE A 766 -11.18 -8.68 7.67
CA ILE A 766 -11.14 -10.06 7.21
C ILE A 766 -9.70 -10.50 7.08
N MET A 767 -9.37 -11.64 7.70
CA MET A 767 -8.03 -12.22 7.64
C MET A 767 -7.84 -12.98 6.32
N GLY A 768 -6.69 -12.75 5.69
CA GLY A 768 -6.22 -13.46 4.51
C GLY A 768 -4.99 -14.32 4.78
N ASN A 769 -4.07 -14.37 3.81
CA ASN A 769 -2.82 -15.12 3.97
C ASN A 769 -1.80 -14.30 4.78
N THR A 770 -1.49 -14.77 5.99
CA THR A 770 -0.49 -14.16 6.89
C THR A 770 0.92 -14.66 6.66
N PHE A 771 1.11 -15.72 5.85
CA PHE A 771 2.38 -16.42 5.65
C PHE A 771 3.02 -16.95 6.95
N ASN A 772 2.21 -17.23 7.96
CA ASN A 772 2.66 -17.70 9.29
C ASN A 772 2.14 -19.10 9.67
N PHE A 773 1.47 -19.81 8.75
CA PHE A 773 0.79 -21.08 9.06
C PHE A 773 1.75 -22.23 9.38
N VAL A 774 2.99 -22.17 8.86
CA VAL A 774 4.06 -23.08 9.29
C VAL A 774 4.34 -22.99 10.80
N ALA A 775 4.28 -21.78 11.35
CA ALA A 775 4.45 -21.59 12.79
C ALA A 775 3.25 -22.13 13.58
N GLU A 776 2.03 -21.99 13.08
CA GLU A 776 0.83 -22.57 13.71
C GLU A 776 0.87 -24.10 13.73
N HIS A 777 1.26 -24.73 12.61
CA HIS A 777 1.43 -26.17 12.54
C HIS A 777 2.55 -26.66 13.46
N ALA A 778 3.67 -25.95 13.50
CA ALA A 778 4.78 -26.27 14.41
C ALA A 778 4.39 -26.14 15.88
N GLU A 779 3.59 -25.14 16.26
CA GLU A 779 3.04 -25.00 17.60
C GLU A 779 2.14 -26.18 17.97
N ALA A 780 1.21 -26.55 17.09
CA ALA A 780 0.30 -27.68 17.30
C ALA A 780 1.06 -29.03 17.43
N LEU A 781 2.19 -29.19 16.73
CA LEU A 781 2.98 -30.40 16.68
C LEU A 781 4.20 -30.39 17.60
N GLY A 782 4.44 -29.30 18.34
CA GLY A 782 5.64 -29.13 19.17
C GLY A 782 5.86 -30.20 20.24
N ASN A 783 4.79 -30.86 20.70
CA ASN A 783 4.84 -31.94 21.70
C ASN A 783 4.93 -33.34 21.08
N SER A 784 5.17 -33.48 19.77
CA SER A 784 5.17 -34.76 19.05
C SER A 784 6.41 -35.64 19.26
N ASN A 785 7.38 -35.20 20.03
CA ASN A 785 8.70 -35.79 20.18
C ASN A 785 9.45 -35.96 18.84
N CYS A 786 9.26 -35.01 17.92
CA CYS A 786 10.04 -34.92 16.69
C CYS A 786 10.95 -33.68 16.69
N ASN A 787 12.04 -33.73 15.94
CA ASN A 787 12.64 -32.53 15.43
C ASN A 787 11.69 -31.91 14.38
N ILE A 788 11.56 -30.60 14.33
CA ILE A 788 10.77 -29.91 13.31
C ILE A 788 11.68 -29.03 12.46
N VAL A 789 11.56 -29.16 11.14
CA VAL A 789 12.17 -28.27 10.16
C VAL A 789 11.08 -27.87 9.12
N SER A 790 11.32 -26.82 8.36
CA SER A 790 10.32 -26.34 7.40
C SER A 790 10.93 -25.77 6.12
N CYS A 791 10.15 -25.66 5.07
CA CYS A 791 10.58 -25.06 3.82
C CYS A 791 9.38 -24.57 3.00
N SER A 792 9.65 -23.66 2.06
CA SER A 792 8.74 -23.36 0.94
C SER A 792 8.62 -24.56 0.01
N ALA A 793 7.45 -24.76 -0.60
CA ALA A 793 7.24 -25.76 -1.64
C ALA A 793 8.15 -25.52 -2.86
N ASP A 794 8.47 -24.27 -3.19
CA ASP A 794 9.40 -23.93 -4.27
C ASP A 794 10.79 -24.54 -4.07
N ALA A 795 11.29 -24.56 -2.83
CA ALA A 795 12.57 -25.18 -2.50
C ALA A 795 12.57 -26.69 -2.71
N VAL A 796 11.41 -27.35 -2.54
CA VAL A 796 11.22 -28.77 -2.85
C VAL A 796 11.14 -28.99 -4.37
N ILE A 797 10.35 -28.18 -5.06
CA ILE A 797 10.14 -28.25 -6.51
C ILE A 797 11.49 -28.16 -7.25
N ASP A 798 12.31 -27.19 -6.88
CA ASP A 798 13.60 -26.92 -7.50
C ASP A 798 14.74 -27.84 -7.00
N GLY A 799 14.43 -28.76 -6.08
CA GLY A 799 15.35 -29.78 -5.60
C GLY A 799 16.41 -29.29 -4.61
N GLN A 800 16.27 -28.10 -4.04
CA GLN A 800 17.13 -27.61 -2.96
C GLN A 800 16.88 -28.36 -1.66
N VAL A 801 15.64 -28.82 -1.46
CA VAL A 801 15.20 -29.62 -0.34
C VAL A 801 14.70 -30.97 -0.85
N LYS A 802 15.22 -32.07 -0.28
CA LYS A 802 14.71 -33.41 -0.52
C LYS A 802 13.70 -33.79 0.56
N LEU A 803 12.55 -34.31 0.17
CA LEU A 803 11.54 -34.78 1.11
C LEU A 803 12.04 -35.97 1.93
N SER A 804 12.92 -36.81 1.35
CA SER A 804 13.56 -37.93 2.01
C SER A 804 14.47 -37.59 3.18
N ASP A 805 14.83 -36.33 3.34
CA ASP A 805 15.63 -35.85 4.50
C ASP A 805 14.81 -35.77 5.80
N ALA A 806 13.52 -36.07 5.76
CA ALA A 806 12.63 -36.11 6.91
C ALA A 806 11.85 -37.43 6.97
N ASN A 807 11.49 -37.84 8.18
CA ASN A 807 10.74 -39.09 8.43
C ASN A 807 9.24 -38.95 8.09
N ALA A 808 8.72 -37.71 8.15
CA ALA A 808 7.36 -37.38 7.80
C ALA A 808 7.27 -35.97 7.21
N ILE A 809 6.29 -35.77 6.36
CA ILE A 809 5.98 -34.48 5.73
C ILE A 809 4.60 -33.99 6.17
N ASP A 810 4.49 -32.74 6.52
CA ASP A 810 3.26 -31.99 6.72
C ASP A 810 3.17 -30.92 5.61
N LEU A 811 2.25 -31.11 4.64
CA LEU A 811 2.10 -30.26 3.47
C LEU A 811 0.89 -29.33 3.67
N ILE A 812 1.15 -28.05 3.83
CA ILE A 812 0.15 -27.00 3.96
C ILE A 812 -0.21 -26.48 2.56
N LEU A 813 -1.46 -26.63 2.16
CA LEU A 813 -1.98 -26.10 0.89
C LEU A 813 -3.06 -25.01 1.11
N GLY A 814 -3.58 -24.84 2.31
CA GLY A 814 -4.51 -23.77 2.68
C GLY A 814 -5.65 -23.56 1.68
N LEU A 815 -5.69 -22.38 1.09
CA LEU A 815 -6.62 -22.00 0.00
C LEU A 815 -5.94 -21.97 -1.38
N GLU A 816 -4.85 -22.71 -1.57
CA GLU A 816 -4.12 -22.75 -2.85
C GLU A 816 -4.97 -23.41 -3.92
N LYS A 817 -5.21 -22.72 -5.02
CA LYS A 817 -5.89 -23.19 -6.23
C LYS A 817 -5.64 -22.28 -7.43
N ASN A 818 -5.88 -22.81 -8.63
CA ASN A 818 -6.02 -22.00 -9.84
C ASN A 818 -7.47 -21.50 -9.97
N ASP A 819 -7.70 -20.23 -9.72
CA ASP A 819 -9.02 -19.61 -9.84
C ASP A 819 -9.36 -19.13 -11.26
N GLY A 820 -8.41 -19.23 -12.20
CA GLY A 820 -8.59 -18.90 -13.62
C GLY A 820 -8.59 -17.40 -13.94
N HIS A 821 -8.52 -16.53 -12.94
CA HIS A 821 -8.58 -15.07 -13.15
C HIS A 821 -7.48 -14.26 -12.45
N SER A 822 -6.80 -14.83 -11.46
CA SER A 822 -5.66 -14.19 -10.79
C SER A 822 -4.53 -13.87 -11.76
N LEU A 823 -3.84 -12.77 -11.52
CA LEU A 823 -2.70 -12.31 -12.32
C LEU A 823 -1.47 -13.22 -12.20
N ILE A 824 -1.39 -13.98 -11.13
CA ILE A 824 -0.43 -15.07 -10.92
C ILE A 824 -1.21 -16.37 -10.86
N VAL A 825 -0.72 -17.40 -11.57
CA VAL A 825 -1.34 -18.73 -11.56
C VAL A 825 -0.82 -19.50 -10.35
N TYR A 826 -1.71 -19.85 -9.46
CA TYR A 826 -1.47 -20.73 -8.33
C TYR A 826 -2.05 -22.11 -8.62
N ASN A 827 -1.46 -23.17 -8.10
CA ASN A 827 -1.97 -24.53 -8.21
C ASN A 827 -1.71 -25.27 -6.90
N ALA A 828 -2.71 -25.91 -6.35
CA ALA A 828 -2.58 -26.67 -5.10
C ALA A 828 -1.45 -27.73 -5.21
N LEU A 829 -1.46 -28.51 -6.27
CA LEU A 829 -0.49 -29.56 -6.51
C LEU A 829 0.06 -29.49 -7.94
N PRO A 830 0.97 -28.53 -8.24
CA PRO A 830 1.57 -28.42 -9.56
C PRO A 830 2.34 -29.70 -9.93
N THR A 831 2.37 -30.06 -11.22
CA THR A 831 2.99 -31.31 -11.73
C THR A 831 4.43 -31.52 -11.22
N ALA A 832 5.18 -30.43 -10.99
CA ALA A 832 6.54 -30.53 -10.45
C ALA A 832 6.53 -31.03 -8.99
N LEU A 833 5.58 -30.56 -8.17
CA LEU A 833 5.40 -31.02 -6.78
C LEU A 833 4.86 -32.46 -6.77
N GLN A 834 3.91 -32.79 -7.66
CA GLN A 834 3.40 -34.16 -7.82
C GLN A 834 4.54 -35.17 -8.04
N ARG A 835 5.52 -34.83 -8.92
CA ARG A 835 6.70 -35.69 -9.15
C ARG A 835 7.52 -35.94 -7.89
N LYS A 836 7.77 -34.87 -7.10
CA LYS A 836 8.53 -34.98 -5.84
C LYS A 836 7.79 -35.82 -4.79
N LEU A 837 6.49 -35.63 -4.67
CA LEU A 837 5.64 -36.43 -3.79
C LEU A 837 5.59 -37.91 -4.26
N THR A 838 5.51 -38.15 -5.55
CA THR A 838 5.53 -39.50 -6.12
C THR A 838 6.84 -40.24 -5.76
N GLU A 839 7.97 -39.58 -6.00
CA GLU A 839 9.28 -40.11 -5.62
C GLU A 839 9.35 -40.42 -4.13
N TYR A 840 8.92 -39.47 -3.29
CA TYR A 840 8.96 -39.63 -1.85
C TYR A 840 8.08 -40.76 -1.33
N LEU A 841 6.81 -40.82 -1.75
CA LEU A 841 5.85 -41.81 -1.25
C LEU A 841 6.20 -43.19 -1.72
N ARG A 842 6.56 -43.42 -3.01
CA ARG A 842 6.96 -44.72 -3.52
C ARG A 842 8.23 -45.26 -2.87
N ASN A 843 9.03 -44.44 -2.22
CA ASN A 843 10.19 -44.86 -1.43
C ASN A 843 9.87 -44.96 0.08
N GLY A 844 8.64 -45.21 0.47
CA GLY A 844 8.25 -45.42 1.86
C GLY A 844 7.90 -44.16 2.63
N GLY A 845 7.57 -43.08 1.92
CA GLY A 845 7.26 -41.78 2.50
C GLY A 845 6.05 -41.78 3.43
N ARG A 846 5.99 -40.79 4.30
CA ARG A 846 4.95 -40.54 5.32
C ARG A 846 4.39 -39.15 5.15
N LEU A 847 3.16 -39.01 4.68
CA LEU A 847 2.58 -37.69 4.30
C LEU A 847 1.29 -37.40 5.07
N MET A 848 1.21 -36.22 5.67
CA MET A 848 -0.06 -35.55 5.96
C MET A 848 -0.15 -34.31 5.06
N ALA A 849 -1.31 -34.10 4.43
CA ALA A 849 -1.57 -32.94 3.57
C ALA A 849 -2.94 -32.35 3.88
N SER A 850 -3.05 -31.05 3.85
CA SER A 850 -4.30 -30.35 4.15
C SER A 850 -4.49 -29.12 3.25
N GLY A 851 -5.73 -28.91 2.81
CA GLY A 851 -6.08 -27.75 1.98
C GLY A 851 -7.52 -27.83 1.47
N ALA A 852 -8.13 -26.67 1.27
CA ALA A 852 -9.54 -26.59 0.88
C ALA A 852 -9.82 -27.05 -0.55
N TYR A 853 -8.83 -27.04 -1.45
CA TYR A 853 -9.05 -27.23 -2.89
C TYR A 853 -8.18 -28.33 -3.52
N ILE A 854 -7.69 -29.27 -2.71
CA ILE A 854 -6.78 -30.33 -3.18
C ILE A 854 -7.38 -31.15 -4.33
N GLY A 855 -8.68 -31.44 -4.28
CA GLY A 855 -9.37 -32.21 -5.30
C GLY A 855 -9.95 -31.37 -6.43
N GLU A 856 -10.55 -30.23 -6.11
CA GLU A 856 -11.18 -29.31 -7.05
C GLU A 856 -10.18 -28.76 -8.09
N ASP A 857 -8.96 -28.48 -7.66
CA ASP A 857 -7.91 -27.93 -8.53
C ASP A 857 -7.35 -28.97 -9.52
N MET A 858 -7.62 -30.29 -9.32
CA MET A 858 -7.23 -31.36 -10.21
C MET A 858 -8.18 -31.51 -11.40
N THR A 859 -8.10 -30.58 -12.35
CA THR A 859 -9.03 -30.52 -13.50
C THR A 859 -8.72 -31.48 -14.64
N LYS A 860 -7.44 -31.89 -14.84
CA LYS A 860 -6.99 -32.78 -15.91
C LYS A 860 -7.14 -34.22 -15.47
N GLU A 861 -7.52 -35.11 -16.41
CA GLU A 861 -7.68 -36.54 -16.13
C GLU A 861 -6.42 -37.19 -15.57
N GLN A 862 -5.23 -36.81 -16.04
CA GLN A 862 -3.98 -37.32 -15.48
C GLN A 862 -3.74 -36.89 -14.04
N ASP A 863 -4.16 -35.68 -13.65
CA ASP A 863 -4.01 -35.16 -12.28
C ASP A 863 -5.02 -35.86 -11.35
N LYS A 864 -6.26 -36.10 -11.81
CA LYS A 864 -7.26 -36.91 -11.11
C LYS A 864 -6.81 -38.36 -10.90
N ALA A 865 -6.22 -38.95 -11.95
CA ALA A 865 -5.68 -40.31 -11.88
C ALA A 865 -4.50 -40.36 -10.90
N TRP A 866 -3.61 -39.40 -10.92
CA TRP A 866 -2.50 -39.26 -9.97
C TRP A 866 -3.00 -39.11 -8.51
N LEU A 867 -4.03 -38.30 -8.30
CA LEU A 867 -4.66 -38.09 -6.99
C LEU A 867 -5.24 -39.43 -6.45
N ALA A 868 -5.97 -40.15 -7.30
CA ALA A 868 -6.58 -41.45 -6.95
C ALA A 868 -5.55 -42.57 -6.75
N ASP A 869 -4.50 -42.62 -7.55
CA ASP A 869 -3.46 -43.66 -7.45
C ASP A 869 -2.50 -43.43 -6.28
N LEU A 870 -2.03 -42.20 -6.09
CA LEU A 870 -0.98 -41.91 -5.11
C LEU A 870 -1.52 -41.41 -3.76
N LEU A 871 -2.42 -40.45 -3.75
CA LEU A 871 -3.00 -39.94 -2.51
C LEU A 871 -4.24 -40.71 -2.08
N LYS A 872 -4.72 -41.67 -2.93
CA LYS A 872 -5.89 -42.54 -2.68
C LYS A 872 -7.20 -41.75 -2.44
N VAL A 873 -7.35 -40.58 -3.06
CA VAL A 873 -8.54 -39.75 -2.93
C VAL A 873 -9.14 -39.42 -4.29
N ARG A 874 -10.46 -39.26 -4.33
CA ARG A 874 -11.22 -38.66 -5.43
C ARG A 874 -11.97 -37.45 -4.93
N TYR A 875 -12.05 -36.44 -5.74
CA TYR A 875 -12.87 -35.27 -5.47
C TYR A 875 -14.34 -35.58 -5.79
N GLU A 876 -15.23 -35.22 -4.86
CA GLU A 876 -16.67 -35.28 -5.04
C GLU A 876 -17.25 -33.89 -5.04
N PRO A 877 -17.61 -33.35 -6.23
CA PRO A 877 -18.26 -32.03 -6.31
C PRO A 877 -19.56 -32.03 -5.49
N THR A 878 -19.78 -30.98 -4.73
CA THR A 878 -20.99 -30.81 -3.96
C THR A 878 -21.48 -29.37 -4.08
N ASP A 879 -22.79 -29.21 -4.30
CA ASP A 879 -23.45 -27.91 -4.27
C ASP A 879 -23.87 -27.50 -2.85
N SER A 880 -23.81 -28.47 -1.91
CA SER A 880 -24.13 -28.17 -0.51
C SER A 880 -23.01 -27.39 0.17
N ILE A 881 -23.37 -26.32 0.86
CA ILE A 881 -22.43 -25.61 1.74
C ILE A 881 -22.20 -26.51 2.95
N GLN A 882 -21.01 -27.09 3.06
CA GLN A 882 -20.63 -27.91 4.19
C GLN A 882 -20.76 -27.12 5.50
N GLN A 883 -21.30 -27.74 6.53
CA GLN A 883 -21.27 -27.14 7.87
C GLN A 883 -19.84 -27.17 8.40
N GLY A 884 -19.47 -26.12 9.15
CA GLY A 884 -18.10 -26.00 9.70
C GLY A 884 -17.73 -27.04 10.75
N LYS A 885 -18.66 -27.96 11.10
CA LYS A 885 -18.44 -29.05 12.07
C LYS A 885 -17.90 -30.29 11.42
N LEU A 886 -16.91 -30.88 12.06
CA LEU A 886 -16.27 -32.11 11.63
C LEU A 886 -16.20 -33.12 12.76
N ASN A 887 -16.16 -34.42 12.37
CA ASN A 887 -16.01 -35.54 13.27
C ASN A 887 -14.91 -36.45 12.74
N GLY A 888 -13.95 -36.81 13.55
CA GLY A 888 -12.89 -37.76 13.17
C GLY A 888 -11.86 -37.97 14.25
N LEU A 889 -11.12 -39.06 14.17
CA LEU A 889 -10.11 -39.45 15.16
C LEU A 889 -10.61 -39.48 16.61
N GLY A 890 -11.92 -39.74 16.80
CA GLY A 890 -12.59 -39.74 18.11
C GLY A 890 -12.83 -38.35 18.70
N MET A 891 -12.89 -37.30 17.87
CA MET A 891 -13.08 -35.89 18.26
C MET A 891 -14.12 -35.23 17.39
N GLU A 892 -14.83 -34.26 17.96
CA GLU A 892 -15.62 -33.26 17.22
C GLU A 892 -14.94 -31.90 17.30
N PHE A 893 -14.92 -31.16 16.19
CA PHE A 893 -14.28 -29.84 16.11
C PHE A 893 -14.90 -29.01 14.99
N ASP A 894 -14.66 -27.69 15.08
CA ASP A 894 -15.14 -26.72 14.09
C ASP A 894 -13.98 -26.09 13.33
N ILE A 895 -14.25 -25.67 12.08
CA ILE A 895 -13.30 -24.90 11.25
C ILE A 895 -13.88 -23.51 10.91
N TYR A 896 -13.02 -22.53 10.71
CA TYR A 896 -13.39 -21.23 10.18
C TYR A 896 -13.94 -21.38 8.75
N ARG A 897 -15.23 -21.11 8.57
CA ARG A 897 -15.94 -21.21 7.29
C ARG A 897 -16.43 -19.88 6.76
N THR A 898 -16.68 -18.95 7.65
CA THR A 898 -17.12 -17.59 7.31
C THR A 898 -15.96 -16.61 7.51
N PRO A 899 -15.80 -15.64 6.59
CA PRO A 899 -14.78 -14.60 6.73
C PRO A 899 -14.87 -13.91 8.09
N ASN A 900 -13.71 -13.72 8.73
CA ASN A 900 -13.60 -13.16 10.09
C ASN A 900 -12.22 -12.49 10.27
N ASP A 901 -12.03 -11.82 11.40
CA ASP A 901 -10.82 -11.06 11.72
C ASP A 901 -9.70 -11.87 12.41
N LYS A 902 -9.93 -13.16 12.69
CA LYS A 902 -8.98 -14.00 13.44
C LYS A 902 -8.15 -14.89 12.55
N HIS A 903 -8.79 -15.52 11.57
CA HIS A 903 -8.17 -16.47 10.68
C HIS A 903 -8.86 -16.44 9.31
N TYR A 904 -8.15 -16.75 8.24
CA TYR A 904 -8.81 -16.95 6.95
C TYR A 904 -9.84 -18.09 7.04
N ALA A 905 -10.82 -18.08 6.17
CA ALA A 905 -11.91 -19.04 6.19
C ALA A 905 -11.88 -19.96 4.94
N ALA A 906 -12.05 -21.26 5.16
CA ALA A 906 -12.30 -22.21 4.08
C ALA A 906 -13.81 -22.21 3.76
N GLN A 907 -14.23 -21.31 2.85
CA GLN A 907 -15.66 -21.13 2.55
C GLN A 907 -16.28 -22.39 1.91
N ARG A 908 -15.54 -23.10 1.06
CA ARG A 908 -15.95 -24.31 0.34
C ARG A 908 -14.89 -25.39 0.41
N PRO A 909 -14.67 -26.03 1.57
CA PRO A 909 -13.70 -27.12 1.68
C PRO A 909 -14.16 -28.32 0.87
N ASN A 910 -13.19 -29.10 0.33
CA ASN A 910 -13.47 -30.23 -0.54
C ASN A 910 -14.02 -31.45 0.18
N VAL A 911 -14.95 -32.16 -0.45
CA VAL A 911 -15.30 -33.54 -0.13
C VAL A 911 -14.35 -34.47 -0.87
N LEU A 912 -13.63 -35.32 -0.12
CA LEU A 912 -12.64 -36.27 -0.66
C LEU A 912 -13.06 -37.70 -0.38
N ALA A 913 -13.51 -38.43 -1.44
CA ALA A 913 -13.86 -39.82 -1.31
C ALA A 913 -12.63 -40.73 -1.33
N PRO A 914 -12.56 -41.79 -0.49
CA PRO A 914 -11.46 -42.71 -0.51
C PRO A 914 -11.47 -43.61 -1.76
N THR A 915 -10.27 -43.87 -2.31
CA THR A 915 -10.05 -44.90 -3.31
C THR A 915 -9.47 -46.15 -2.62
N SER A 916 -10.14 -47.32 -2.80
CA SER A 916 -9.71 -48.55 -2.15
C SER A 916 -8.21 -48.84 -2.37
N PRO A 917 -7.47 -49.23 -1.33
CA PRO A 917 -7.89 -49.69 -0.01
C PRO A 917 -7.89 -48.58 1.08
N ALA A 918 -7.85 -47.29 0.73
CA ALA A 918 -7.97 -46.20 1.68
C ALA A 918 -9.37 -46.10 2.28
N TYR A 919 -9.52 -45.34 3.37
CA TYR A 919 -10.77 -45.20 4.10
C TYR A 919 -10.99 -43.75 4.58
N CYS A 920 -12.24 -43.41 4.85
CA CYS A 920 -12.61 -42.13 5.41
C CYS A 920 -12.10 -42.01 6.87
N ALA A 921 -11.27 -41.03 7.14
CA ALA A 921 -10.68 -40.77 8.47
C ALA A 921 -11.45 -39.71 9.25
N MET A 922 -12.08 -38.74 8.56
CA MET A 922 -12.88 -37.66 9.14
C MET A 922 -14.07 -37.37 8.25
N GLN A 923 -15.16 -36.91 8.83
CA GLN A 923 -16.41 -36.58 8.14
C GLN A 923 -16.88 -35.17 8.48
N TYR A 924 -17.50 -34.53 7.52
CA TYR A 924 -18.32 -33.34 7.76
C TYR A 924 -19.62 -33.71 8.50
N ALA A 925 -20.34 -32.73 9.03
CA ALA A 925 -21.56 -32.96 9.78
C ALA A 925 -22.67 -33.69 8.99
N ASP A 926 -22.66 -33.59 7.66
CA ASP A 926 -23.60 -34.29 6.76
C ASP A 926 -23.17 -35.73 6.45
N GLY A 927 -22.08 -36.22 7.04
CA GLY A 927 -21.54 -37.56 6.84
C GLY A 927 -20.64 -37.73 5.61
N THR A 928 -20.46 -36.66 4.79
CA THR A 928 -19.54 -36.73 3.66
C THR A 928 -18.07 -36.74 4.13
N SER A 929 -17.19 -37.32 3.34
CA SER A 929 -15.79 -37.55 3.72
C SER A 929 -14.98 -36.23 3.65
N ALA A 930 -14.44 -35.81 4.79
CA ALA A 930 -13.58 -34.63 4.93
C ALA A 930 -12.08 -34.95 4.86
N ALA A 931 -11.70 -36.18 5.25
CA ALA A 931 -10.31 -36.64 5.14
C ALA A 931 -10.22 -38.14 4.87
N VAL A 932 -9.19 -38.50 4.14
CA VAL A 932 -8.93 -39.91 3.72
C VAL A 932 -7.57 -40.36 4.23
N ALA A 933 -7.51 -41.57 4.78
CA ALA A 933 -6.27 -42.18 5.24
C ALA A 933 -5.95 -43.49 4.44
N TYR A 934 -4.68 -43.63 4.10
CA TYR A 934 -4.11 -44.84 3.49
C TYR A 934 -3.02 -45.41 4.42
N ASP A 935 -3.27 -46.63 4.89
CA ASP A 935 -2.35 -47.40 5.77
C ASP A 935 -1.68 -48.53 5.00
N GLY A 936 -0.90 -48.18 3.98
CA GLY A 936 -0.16 -49.14 3.18
C GLY A 936 1.13 -49.63 3.85
N THR A 937 1.62 -50.78 3.41
CA THR A 937 2.93 -51.30 3.78
C THR A 937 4.07 -50.60 3.02
N ASP A 938 3.76 -50.04 1.86
CA ASP A 938 4.66 -49.32 0.96
C ASP A 938 4.86 -47.87 1.40
N TYR A 939 3.78 -47.16 1.72
CA TYR A 939 3.80 -45.80 2.27
C TYR A 939 2.53 -45.55 3.09
N LYS A 940 2.47 -44.39 3.79
CA LYS A 940 1.27 -43.99 4.48
C LYS A 940 0.97 -42.52 4.17
N CYS A 941 -0.31 -42.19 3.95
CA CYS A 941 -0.73 -40.80 3.83
C CYS A 941 -2.10 -40.59 4.47
N ILE A 942 -2.32 -39.35 4.89
CA ILE A 942 -3.61 -38.80 5.30
C ILE A 942 -3.81 -37.42 4.67
N VAL A 943 -4.91 -37.29 3.96
CA VAL A 943 -5.22 -36.08 3.18
C VAL A 943 -6.55 -35.48 3.67
N ALA A 944 -6.49 -34.24 4.14
CA ALA A 944 -7.67 -33.48 4.57
C ALA A 944 -8.12 -32.50 3.49
N GLY A 945 -9.40 -32.54 3.12
CA GLY A 945 -10.04 -31.62 2.17
C GLY A 945 -10.35 -30.24 2.78
N PHE A 946 -9.80 -29.95 3.94
CA PHE A 946 -9.86 -28.68 4.64
C PHE A 946 -8.50 -28.34 5.26
N PRO A 947 -8.16 -27.03 5.41
CA PRO A 947 -6.93 -26.62 6.08
C PRO A 947 -6.96 -26.94 7.57
N LEU A 948 -5.91 -27.59 8.10
CA LEU A 948 -5.80 -27.93 9.53
C LEU A 948 -5.64 -26.70 10.42
N GLU A 949 -5.01 -25.67 9.90
CA GLU A 949 -4.86 -24.37 10.57
C GLU A 949 -6.20 -23.64 10.75
N CYS A 950 -7.23 -23.96 9.96
CA CYS A 950 -8.59 -23.44 10.13
C CYS A 950 -9.38 -24.06 11.30
N ILE A 951 -8.85 -25.05 12.03
CA ILE A 951 -9.50 -25.59 13.21
C ILE A 951 -9.55 -24.50 14.28
N THR A 952 -10.77 -24.17 14.77
CA THR A 952 -11.02 -22.97 15.59
C THR A 952 -10.46 -23.07 17.01
N ASP A 953 -10.44 -24.28 17.59
CA ASP A 953 -9.86 -24.53 18.92
C ASP A 953 -8.43 -25.05 18.77
N LYS A 954 -7.47 -24.31 19.30
CA LYS A 954 -6.03 -24.65 19.20
C LYS A 954 -5.68 -25.95 19.93
N GLY A 955 -6.37 -26.33 21.00
CA GLY A 955 -6.18 -27.59 21.70
C GLY A 955 -6.70 -28.76 20.88
N LEU A 956 -7.86 -28.63 20.21
CA LEU A 956 -8.38 -29.61 19.25
C LEU A 956 -7.48 -29.72 18.03
N GLN A 957 -7.04 -28.60 17.47
CA GLN A 957 -6.08 -28.57 16.36
C GLN A 957 -4.84 -29.40 16.68
N ALA A 958 -4.21 -29.17 17.84
CA ALA A 958 -3.04 -29.92 18.27
C ALA A 958 -3.35 -31.41 18.42
N ARG A 959 -4.50 -31.79 18.99
CA ARG A 959 -4.89 -33.22 19.14
C ARG A 959 -5.14 -33.90 17.80
N VAL A 960 -5.85 -33.25 16.86
CA VAL A 960 -6.13 -33.75 15.53
C VAL A 960 -4.81 -33.96 14.77
N MET A 961 -3.95 -32.94 14.71
CA MET A 961 -2.68 -33.01 14.01
C MET A 961 -1.72 -34.05 14.59
N ASN A 962 -1.61 -34.14 15.93
CA ASN A 962 -0.82 -35.21 16.56
C ASN A 962 -1.43 -36.60 16.34
N GLY A 963 -2.76 -36.72 16.19
CA GLY A 963 -3.43 -37.96 15.80
C GLY A 963 -3.04 -38.39 14.40
N MET A 964 -3.06 -37.46 13.44
CA MET A 964 -2.61 -37.70 12.05
C MET A 964 -1.13 -38.09 11.99
N LEU A 965 -0.26 -37.32 12.69
CA LEU A 965 1.17 -37.59 12.72
C LEU A 965 1.48 -38.97 13.32
N ARG A 966 0.83 -39.36 14.42
CA ARG A 966 0.97 -40.68 15.01
C ARG A 966 0.55 -41.79 14.06
N PHE A 967 -0.53 -41.56 13.29
CA PHE A 967 -0.99 -42.52 12.29
C PHE A 967 0.08 -42.77 11.22
N ILE A 968 0.62 -41.74 10.60
CA ILE A 968 1.63 -41.90 9.55
C ILE A 968 2.98 -42.40 10.07
N LEU A 969 3.33 -42.15 11.31
CA LEU A 969 4.61 -42.58 11.91
C LEU A 969 4.62 -43.98 12.51
N LYS A 970 3.43 -44.63 12.66
CA LYS A 970 3.33 -46.06 12.99
C LYS A 970 3.83 -46.92 11.85
#